data_9e430e9070aa06d2f309bc1995cc269b
#
_entry.id   9e430e9070aa06d2f309bc1995cc269b
#
_cell.length_a   1.000
_cell.length_b   1.000
_cell.length_c   1.000
_cell.angle_alpha   90.00
_cell.angle_beta   90.00
_cell.angle_gamma   90.00
#
_symmetry.space_group_name_H-M   'P 1'
#
loop_
_entity.id
_entity.type
_entity.pdbx_description
1 polymer ?
#
loop_
_entity_poly.entity_id
_entity_poly.type
_entity_poly.pdbx_seq_one_letter_code
_entity_poly.pdbx_strand_id
1 'polypeptide(L)'
;PSRYPELAALVGESSDNLPGVPGVGPKTAAKWLDAYDGLENLVRHADEVGGKAGESFRAHLDDVVRNRRLNALVGDLELPVSVEELTRRDWNREAVHDLFDGLEFRVLRDRLLETLPAEDLTSEGGFEVEGEVLPTGGVRAWLDAHARAGVVGLDCQGRWRAGAGDLTGVALAAADGAAAWLDVTTLSPDDDAAFAEWLADESAAKAMHDAKGPLLAIWSRGWELGGLASDTQLAAYLLRPDQRVYDLADLTVRHLRRDLSVAAGGADDGDQAAFSFDDTESNDAMVRARAVIDLATALETELEERGGAQLLREVELPLTRTLATMERAGIAVDLDYLHRLHADFDSAVVAAEADAFAVLGRPINLGSPMQLQAVLFDELGMPKTRRTKTGWTTDAESLETLFAKTEHPFLAHLLRHRDQIRLRQTVEGLLKSVADDGRIHTTYVQTIAATGRLSSTDPNLQNIPIRTEEGRRIREAFVVGAAYETLLTADYSQIEMRIMADRSEDDGLIEAFASGQDFHSITASRVFGVPADAVTGAMRAKIKAMNYGLAYGLSAFGLSQQLKIERSEAAGLMEEYFERFGHVRDYLHEIVATARRTGYTETILGRRRYLPDLTSSNRQRREMAERAALNAPIQGSAADVIKVAMLDVEAALARNGLRSRMLLQVHDELVFEVAAGEREQLEALVRDKMGHAVEMRVP
;
A
#
# COMPACT_ATOMS: atom_id res chain seq x y z
N PRO A 1 19.33 -43.96 -24.74
CA PRO A 1 19.48 -43.17 -23.49
C PRO A 1 20.76 -43.48 -22.75
N SER A 2 21.15 -44.72 -22.61
CA SER A 2 22.35 -45.17 -21.87
C SER A 2 23.68 -44.57 -22.38
N ARG A 3 23.77 -44.26 -23.67
CA ARG A 3 24.96 -43.67 -24.29
C ARG A 3 24.90 -42.13 -24.43
N TYR A 4 23.91 -41.48 -23.86
CA TYR A 4 23.80 -40.02 -23.93
C TYR A 4 25.01 -39.30 -23.32
N PRO A 5 25.55 -39.69 -22.16
CA PRO A 5 26.75 -39.04 -21.63
C PRO A 5 27.98 -39.13 -22.50
N GLU A 6 28.10 -40.20 -23.28
CA GLU A 6 29.19 -40.37 -24.24
C GLU A 6 29.02 -39.46 -25.47
N LEU A 7 27.77 -39.30 -25.93
CA LEU A 7 27.41 -38.36 -26.99
C LEU A 7 27.69 -36.91 -26.56
N ALA A 8 27.23 -36.54 -25.38
CA ALA A 8 27.40 -35.20 -24.79
C ALA A 8 28.88 -34.87 -24.57
N ALA A 9 29.73 -35.88 -24.23
CA ALA A 9 31.15 -35.67 -24.09
C ALA A 9 31.84 -35.28 -25.40
N LEU A 10 31.36 -35.78 -26.55
CA LEU A 10 31.88 -35.47 -27.87
C LEU A 10 31.32 -34.16 -28.45
N VAL A 11 30.03 -33.93 -28.28
CA VAL A 11 29.30 -32.81 -28.89
C VAL A 11 29.41 -31.53 -28.03
N GLY A 12 29.61 -31.73 -26.73
CA GLY A 12 29.51 -30.67 -25.71
C GLY A 12 28.08 -30.45 -25.23
N GLU A 13 27.95 -29.77 -24.11
CA GLU A 13 26.67 -29.38 -23.52
C GLU A 13 26.74 -27.93 -23.04
N SER A 14 26.06 -27.05 -23.74
CA SER A 14 26.14 -25.61 -23.49
C SER A 14 25.47 -25.19 -22.16
N SER A 15 24.46 -25.94 -21.69
CA SER A 15 23.86 -25.73 -20.41
C SER A 15 24.82 -25.92 -19.24
N ASP A 16 25.76 -26.87 -19.39
CA ASP A 16 26.73 -27.23 -18.35
C ASP A 16 28.12 -26.65 -18.62
N ASN A 17 28.22 -25.78 -19.62
CA ASN A 17 29.46 -25.14 -20.03
C ASN A 17 30.57 -26.16 -20.43
N LEU A 18 30.18 -27.29 -21.00
CA LEU A 18 31.09 -28.33 -21.49
C LEU A 18 31.36 -28.12 -22.98
N PRO A 19 32.59 -27.80 -23.38
CA PRO A 19 32.93 -27.60 -24.79
C PRO A 19 32.96 -28.94 -25.55
N GLY A 20 32.35 -28.99 -26.71
CA GLY A 20 32.44 -30.12 -27.60
C GLY A 20 33.67 -30.10 -28.50
N VAL A 21 33.91 -31.22 -29.17
CA VAL A 21 34.98 -31.31 -30.20
C VAL A 21 34.61 -30.45 -31.40
N PRO A 22 35.43 -29.47 -31.81
CA PRO A 22 35.13 -28.62 -32.95
C PRO A 22 34.91 -29.42 -34.24
N GLY A 23 33.77 -29.18 -34.90
CA GLY A 23 33.43 -29.88 -36.15
C GLY A 23 32.78 -31.26 -35.95
N VAL A 24 32.53 -31.69 -34.70
CA VAL A 24 31.83 -32.94 -34.38
C VAL A 24 30.43 -32.60 -33.87
N GLY A 25 29.42 -32.84 -34.69
CA GLY A 25 28.02 -32.68 -34.32
C GLY A 25 27.37 -34.03 -33.91
N PRO A 26 26.12 -34.00 -33.43
CA PRO A 26 25.45 -35.20 -32.91
C PRO A 26 25.44 -36.38 -33.86
N LYS A 27 25.27 -36.16 -35.17
CA LYS A 27 25.25 -37.25 -36.20
C LYS A 27 26.63 -37.91 -36.33
N THR A 28 27.71 -37.13 -36.29
CA THR A 28 29.07 -37.66 -36.38
C THR A 28 29.44 -38.40 -35.10
N ALA A 29 29.14 -37.83 -33.94
CA ALA A 29 29.37 -38.47 -32.66
C ALA A 29 28.62 -39.78 -32.50
N ALA A 30 27.35 -39.84 -32.87
CA ALA A 30 26.53 -41.06 -32.82
C ALA A 30 27.12 -42.15 -33.75
N LYS A 31 27.53 -41.80 -35.00
CA LYS A 31 28.15 -42.70 -35.91
C LYS A 31 29.47 -43.29 -35.36
N TRP A 32 30.27 -42.50 -34.74
CA TRP A 32 31.53 -42.96 -34.13
C TRP A 32 31.28 -43.87 -32.93
N LEU A 33 30.36 -43.51 -32.03
CA LEU A 33 30.00 -44.31 -30.87
C LEU A 33 29.42 -45.67 -31.27
N ASP A 34 28.66 -45.74 -32.38
CA ASP A 34 28.14 -46.95 -32.92
C ASP A 34 29.26 -47.82 -33.60
N ALA A 35 30.13 -47.20 -34.39
CA ALA A 35 31.21 -47.88 -35.10
C ALA A 35 32.28 -48.48 -34.18
N TYR A 36 32.56 -47.82 -33.03
CA TYR A 36 33.57 -48.25 -32.05
C TYR A 36 32.95 -48.89 -30.79
N ASP A 37 31.66 -49.09 -30.77
CA ASP A 37 30.92 -49.65 -29.63
C ASP A 37 31.17 -48.92 -28.31
N GLY A 38 31.16 -47.57 -28.38
CA GLY A 38 31.24 -46.68 -27.19
C GLY A 38 32.48 -45.78 -27.18
N LEU A 39 32.46 -44.81 -26.26
CA LEU A 39 33.47 -43.76 -26.15
C LEU A 39 34.85 -44.32 -25.77
N GLU A 40 34.89 -45.27 -24.87
CA GLU A 40 36.17 -45.82 -24.39
C GLU A 40 36.98 -46.49 -25.54
N ASN A 41 36.27 -47.27 -26.37
CA ASN A 41 36.90 -47.86 -27.53
C ASN A 41 37.26 -46.83 -28.63
N LEU A 42 36.40 -45.83 -28.82
CA LEU A 42 36.67 -44.71 -29.71
C LEU A 42 37.95 -43.96 -29.31
N VAL A 43 38.15 -43.69 -28.03
CA VAL A 43 39.35 -43.04 -27.49
C VAL A 43 40.59 -43.93 -27.70
N ARG A 44 40.48 -45.24 -27.48
CA ARG A 44 41.62 -46.17 -27.72
C ARG A 44 42.07 -46.25 -29.20
N HIS A 45 41.10 -46.05 -30.12
CA HIS A 45 41.35 -46.12 -31.55
C HIS A 45 41.29 -44.74 -32.22
N ALA A 46 41.61 -43.67 -31.44
CA ALA A 46 41.54 -42.30 -31.92
C ALA A 46 42.37 -42.03 -33.20
N ASP A 47 43.48 -42.74 -33.37
CA ASP A 47 44.36 -42.63 -34.52
C ASP A 47 43.75 -43.21 -35.83
N GLU A 48 42.73 -44.09 -35.70
CA GLU A 48 42.03 -44.68 -36.83
C GLU A 48 40.90 -43.79 -37.34
N VAL A 49 40.51 -42.77 -36.58
CA VAL A 49 39.45 -41.86 -36.95
C VAL A 49 39.96 -40.85 -37.98
N GLY A 50 39.54 -41.02 -39.23
CA GLY A 50 40.06 -40.24 -40.37
C GLY A 50 39.38 -38.88 -40.52
N GLY A 51 40.00 -38.01 -41.36
CA GLY A 51 39.49 -36.73 -41.77
C GLY A 51 39.67 -35.60 -40.74
N LYS A 52 39.28 -34.38 -41.11
CA LYS A 52 39.44 -33.18 -40.25
C LYS A 52 38.75 -33.29 -38.88
N ALA A 53 37.61 -33.97 -38.81
CA ALA A 53 36.91 -34.22 -37.55
C ALA A 53 37.69 -35.17 -36.63
N GLY A 54 38.40 -36.20 -37.21
CA GLY A 54 39.28 -37.09 -36.46
C GLY A 54 40.55 -36.39 -35.95
N GLU A 55 41.12 -35.47 -36.72
CA GLU A 55 42.24 -34.63 -36.26
C GLU A 55 41.80 -33.75 -35.09
N SER A 56 40.61 -33.12 -35.18
CA SER A 56 40.06 -32.32 -34.14
C SER A 56 39.75 -33.15 -32.88
N PHE A 57 39.25 -34.37 -33.04
CA PHE A 57 38.98 -35.28 -31.94
C PHE A 57 40.27 -35.64 -31.18
N ARG A 58 41.37 -36.00 -31.90
CA ARG A 58 42.67 -36.27 -31.27
C ARG A 58 43.22 -35.08 -30.50
N ALA A 59 43.03 -33.86 -31.02
CA ALA A 59 43.48 -32.64 -30.36
C ALA A 59 42.71 -32.30 -29.07
N HIS A 60 41.49 -32.86 -28.89
CA HIS A 60 40.58 -32.60 -27.76
C HIS A 60 40.26 -33.85 -26.91
N LEU A 61 41.12 -34.90 -26.99
CA LEU A 61 40.87 -36.16 -26.25
C LEU A 61 40.73 -35.94 -24.74
N ASP A 62 41.57 -35.14 -24.16
CA ASP A 62 41.54 -34.82 -22.72
C ASP A 62 40.24 -34.11 -22.32
N ASP A 63 39.78 -33.21 -23.18
CA ASP A 63 38.47 -32.55 -22.96
C ASP A 63 37.31 -33.51 -23.02
N VAL A 64 37.32 -34.43 -23.99
CA VAL A 64 36.26 -35.44 -24.12
C VAL A 64 36.23 -36.39 -22.90
N VAL A 65 37.38 -36.87 -22.47
CA VAL A 65 37.48 -37.75 -21.29
C VAL A 65 37.01 -37.01 -20.03
N ARG A 66 37.43 -35.73 -19.87
CA ARG A 66 36.99 -34.91 -18.78
C ARG A 66 35.47 -34.67 -18.83
N ASN A 67 34.90 -34.30 -19.98
CA ASN A 67 33.49 -34.07 -20.18
C ASN A 67 32.65 -35.32 -19.85
N ARG A 68 33.12 -36.53 -20.30
CA ARG A 68 32.46 -37.78 -19.98
C ARG A 68 32.42 -38.03 -18.47
N ARG A 69 33.44 -37.65 -17.73
CA ARG A 69 33.46 -37.77 -16.27
C ARG A 69 32.55 -36.75 -15.59
N LEU A 70 32.52 -35.51 -16.10
CA LEU A 70 31.72 -34.43 -15.50
C LEU A 70 30.22 -34.60 -15.73
N ASN A 71 29.80 -35.13 -16.88
CA ASN A 71 28.37 -35.35 -17.18
C ASN A 71 27.87 -36.76 -16.78
N ALA A 72 28.68 -37.53 -16.06
CA ALA A 72 28.22 -38.78 -15.45
C ALA A 72 27.38 -38.50 -14.21
N LEU A 73 26.17 -39.04 -14.20
CA LEU A 73 25.34 -38.99 -13.01
C LEU A 73 25.95 -39.87 -11.91
N VAL A 74 26.05 -39.35 -10.71
CA VAL A 74 26.46 -40.09 -9.52
C VAL A 74 25.28 -40.92 -9.06
N GLY A 75 25.35 -42.23 -9.21
CA GLY A 75 24.25 -43.15 -8.92
C GLY A 75 24.28 -43.80 -7.55
N ASP A 76 25.33 -43.53 -6.77
CA ASP A 76 25.61 -44.16 -5.45
C ASP A 76 25.54 -43.17 -4.30
N LEU A 77 24.85 -42.03 -4.50
CA LEU A 77 24.61 -41.08 -3.44
C LEU A 77 23.59 -41.65 -2.45
N GLU A 78 23.93 -41.59 -1.15
CA GLU A 78 22.93 -41.78 -0.09
C GLU A 78 21.95 -40.62 -0.09
N LEU A 79 20.71 -40.90 -0.49
CA LEU A 79 19.64 -39.92 -0.46
C LEU A 79 18.97 -39.90 0.90
N PRO A 80 18.56 -38.74 1.43
CA PRO A 80 17.92 -38.65 2.73
C PRO A 80 16.54 -39.30 2.81
N VAL A 81 15.95 -39.62 1.66
CA VAL A 81 14.64 -40.27 1.51
C VAL A 81 14.68 -41.28 0.36
N SER A 82 13.92 -42.38 0.50
CA SER A 82 13.74 -43.37 -0.57
C SER A 82 12.73 -42.84 -1.62
N VAL A 83 12.69 -43.47 -2.81
CA VAL A 83 11.70 -43.11 -3.85
C VAL A 83 10.27 -43.36 -3.38
N GLU A 84 10.07 -44.40 -2.56
CA GLU A 84 8.80 -44.78 -1.96
C GLU A 84 8.31 -43.75 -0.94
N GLU A 85 9.22 -42.99 -0.32
CA GLU A 85 8.90 -41.92 0.61
C GLU A 85 8.60 -40.59 -0.10
N LEU A 86 8.84 -40.46 -1.42
CA LEU A 86 8.50 -39.31 -2.23
C LEU A 86 7.00 -39.30 -2.60
N THR A 87 6.16 -39.58 -1.63
CA THR A 87 4.72 -39.45 -1.76
C THR A 87 4.29 -38.00 -1.51
N ARG A 88 3.26 -37.54 -2.23
CA ARG A 88 2.64 -36.23 -1.94
C ARG A 88 2.05 -36.30 -0.53
N ARG A 89 2.57 -35.46 0.37
CA ARG A 89 2.05 -35.29 1.72
C ARG A 89 1.05 -34.14 1.73
N ASP A 90 0.16 -34.13 2.71
CA ASP A 90 -0.72 -33.00 2.97
C ASP A 90 0.10 -31.77 3.38
N TRP A 91 -0.42 -30.61 3.09
CA TRP A 91 0.30 -29.37 3.32
C TRP A 91 0.17 -28.94 4.77
N ASN A 92 1.21 -28.36 5.29
CA ASN A 92 1.11 -27.56 6.49
C ASN A 92 0.64 -26.17 6.11
N ARG A 93 -0.64 -25.86 6.37
CA ARG A 93 -1.27 -24.59 6.00
C ARG A 93 -0.58 -23.39 6.65
N GLU A 94 -0.18 -23.52 7.92
CA GLU A 94 0.56 -22.49 8.66
C GLU A 94 1.90 -22.18 7.97
N ALA A 95 2.69 -23.20 7.67
CA ALA A 95 3.98 -23.03 6.99
C ALA A 95 3.79 -22.42 5.58
N VAL A 96 2.66 -22.70 4.91
CA VAL A 96 2.30 -22.08 3.63
C VAL A 96 1.95 -20.60 3.84
N HIS A 97 1.11 -20.26 4.81
CA HIS A 97 0.79 -18.86 5.12
C HIS A 97 2.04 -18.07 5.47
N ASP A 98 2.88 -18.58 6.38
CA ASP A 98 4.12 -17.92 6.79
C ASP A 98 5.08 -17.73 5.62
N LEU A 99 5.23 -18.76 4.77
CA LEU A 99 6.09 -18.70 3.60
C LEU A 99 5.57 -17.67 2.57
N PHE A 100 4.28 -17.74 2.23
CA PHE A 100 3.71 -16.84 1.21
C PHE A 100 3.56 -15.41 1.73
N ASP A 101 3.27 -15.22 3.00
CA ASP A 101 3.26 -13.90 3.64
C ASP A 101 4.68 -13.33 3.71
N GLY A 102 5.67 -14.12 4.12
CA GLY A 102 7.07 -13.71 4.11
C GLY A 102 7.63 -13.39 2.71
N LEU A 103 7.11 -14.03 1.67
CA LEU A 103 7.46 -13.80 0.27
C LEU A 103 6.53 -12.80 -0.42
N GLU A 104 5.46 -12.32 0.23
CA GLU A 104 4.43 -11.44 -0.32
C GLU A 104 3.72 -12.01 -1.58
N PHE A 105 3.59 -13.34 -1.68
CA PHE A 105 3.03 -14.05 -2.84
C PHE A 105 1.52 -14.30 -2.69
N ARG A 106 0.71 -13.26 -2.53
CA ARG A 106 -0.73 -13.36 -2.28
C ARG A 106 -1.51 -14.07 -3.37
N VAL A 107 -1.36 -13.63 -4.62
CA VAL A 107 -2.09 -14.24 -5.75
C VAL A 107 -1.75 -15.72 -5.90
N LEU A 108 -0.51 -16.12 -5.60
CA LEU A 108 -0.11 -17.52 -5.61
C LEU A 108 -0.68 -18.27 -4.40
N ARG A 109 -0.73 -17.63 -3.23
CA ARG A 109 -1.37 -18.18 -2.03
C ARG A 109 -2.85 -18.45 -2.27
N ASP A 110 -3.59 -17.45 -2.75
CA ASP A 110 -5.03 -17.57 -3.00
C ASP A 110 -5.32 -18.66 -4.03
N ARG A 111 -4.58 -18.69 -5.14
CA ARG A 111 -4.67 -19.77 -6.13
C ARG A 111 -4.31 -21.14 -5.59
N LEU A 112 -3.37 -21.22 -4.63
CA LEU A 112 -3.00 -22.46 -3.98
C LEU A 112 -4.14 -22.92 -3.08
N LEU A 113 -4.74 -22.02 -2.29
CA LEU A 113 -5.87 -22.32 -1.41
C LEU A 113 -7.12 -22.73 -2.20
N GLU A 114 -7.40 -22.12 -3.36
CA GLU A 114 -8.49 -22.52 -4.27
C GLU A 114 -8.33 -23.95 -4.83
N THR A 115 -7.10 -24.49 -4.88
CA THR A 115 -6.84 -25.84 -5.40
C THR A 115 -6.95 -26.93 -4.34
N LEU A 116 -7.16 -26.56 -3.08
CA LEU A 116 -7.34 -27.54 -2.00
C LEU A 116 -8.78 -28.07 -2.00
N PRO A 117 -8.99 -29.38 -1.83
CA PRO A 117 -10.30 -29.92 -1.51
C PRO A 117 -10.80 -29.31 -0.19
N ALA A 118 -12.09 -28.99 -0.13
CA ALA A 118 -12.70 -28.38 1.06
C ALA A 118 -12.54 -29.24 2.35
N GLU A 119 -12.26 -30.53 2.19
CA GLU A 119 -12.10 -31.51 3.29
C GLU A 119 -10.68 -31.56 3.89
N ASP A 120 -9.66 -30.98 3.23
CA ASP A 120 -8.26 -31.00 3.70
C ASP A 120 -7.87 -29.74 4.50
N LEU A 121 -8.83 -28.90 4.82
CA LEU A 121 -8.63 -27.69 5.62
C LEU A 121 -8.67 -28.01 7.11
N THR A 122 -7.66 -28.65 7.64
CA THR A 122 -7.52 -28.80 9.08
C THR A 122 -7.07 -27.46 9.70
N SER A 123 -8.01 -26.52 9.82
CA SER A 123 -7.94 -25.54 10.90
C SER A 123 -8.10 -26.29 12.23
N GLU A 124 -7.55 -25.77 13.30
CA GLU A 124 -7.75 -26.34 14.64
C GLU A 124 -9.22 -26.24 15.10
N GLY A 125 -10.17 -25.91 14.21
CA GLY A 125 -11.61 -25.79 14.41
C GLY A 125 -12.16 -24.44 13.98
N GLY A 126 -13.50 -24.34 13.91
CA GLY A 126 -14.23 -23.09 13.73
C GLY A 126 -14.47 -22.36 15.05
N PHE A 127 -15.50 -21.52 15.07
CA PHE A 127 -15.94 -20.82 16.28
C PHE A 127 -17.14 -21.53 16.90
N GLU A 128 -17.13 -21.74 18.22
CA GLU A 128 -18.30 -22.15 18.95
C GLU A 128 -19.22 -20.95 19.14
N VAL A 129 -20.46 -21.04 18.65
CA VAL A 129 -21.45 -19.98 18.73
C VAL A 129 -22.79 -20.60 19.13
N GLU A 130 -23.30 -20.23 20.30
CA GLU A 130 -24.67 -20.48 20.69
C GLU A 130 -25.53 -19.26 20.27
N GLY A 131 -26.01 -19.29 19.05
CA GLY A 131 -26.68 -18.15 18.42
C GLY A 131 -28.20 -18.29 18.34
N GLU A 132 -28.89 -17.17 18.49
CA GLU A 132 -30.31 -17.07 18.26
C GLU A 132 -30.70 -15.87 17.40
N VAL A 133 -31.75 -16.00 16.61
CA VAL A 133 -32.39 -14.86 15.95
C VAL A 133 -33.34 -14.21 16.97
N LEU A 134 -33.10 -12.94 17.30
CA LEU A 134 -33.86 -12.29 18.34
C LEU A 134 -35.35 -12.10 17.93
N PRO A 135 -36.28 -12.62 18.72
CA PRO A 135 -37.70 -12.39 18.46
C PRO A 135 -38.06 -10.93 18.77
N THR A 136 -39.16 -10.45 18.19
CA THR A 136 -39.76 -9.14 18.53
C THR A 136 -39.97 -9.02 20.02
N GLY A 137 -39.45 -7.95 20.64
CA GLY A 137 -39.46 -7.72 22.08
C GLY A 137 -38.29 -8.40 22.84
N GLY A 138 -37.38 -9.08 22.15
CA GLY A 138 -36.28 -9.83 22.75
C GLY A 138 -34.99 -9.04 23.01
N VAL A 139 -34.81 -7.91 22.35
CA VAL A 139 -33.54 -7.18 22.34
C VAL A 139 -33.08 -6.76 23.73
N ARG A 140 -33.95 -6.11 24.50
CA ARG A 140 -33.61 -5.64 25.86
C ARG A 140 -33.23 -6.80 26.77
N ALA A 141 -34.00 -7.89 26.72
CA ALA A 141 -33.73 -9.06 27.56
C ALA A 141 -32.37 -9.70 27.25
N TRP A 142 -32.02 -9.81 25.98
CA TRP A 142 -30.74 -10.35 25.57
C TRP A 142 -29.57 -9.43 25.99
N LEU A 143 -29.68 -8.11 25.76
CA LEU A 143 -28.69 -7.13 26.17
C LEU A 143 -28.46 -7.12 27.69
N ASP A 144 -29.55 -7.20 28.46
CA ASP A 144 -29.49 -7.26 29.93
C ASP A 144 -28.81 -8.55 30.43
N ALA A 145 -29.01 -9.66 29.75
CA ALA A 145 -28.41 -10.94 30.12
C ALA A 145 -26.94 -11.07 29.74
N HIS A 146 -26.57 -10.61 28.55
CA HIS A 146 -25.27 -10.98 27.92
C HIS A 146 -24.34 -9.80 27.66
N ALA A 147 -24.85 -8.55 27.51
CA ALA A 147 -24.06 -7.40 27.07
C ALA A 147 -23.67 -6.42 28.20
N ARG A 148 -23.90 -6.77 29.49
CA ARG A 148 -23.55 -5.90 30.62
C ARG A 148 -22.10 -5.98 31.08
N ALA A 149 -21.41 -7.05 30.73
CA ALA A 149 -20.04 -7.28 31.15
C ALA A 149 -19.18 -7.74 29.99
N GLY A 150 -17.95 -7.25 29.95
CA GLY A 150 -17.00 -7.59 28.89
C GLY A 150 -17.24 -6.83 27.59
N VAL A 151 -16.48 -7.21 26.56
CA VAL A 151 -16.57 -6.64 25.22
C VAL A 151 -17.59 -7.42 24.40
N VAL A 152 -18.46 -6.71 23.68
CA VAL A 152 -19.40 -7.31 22.73
C VAL A 152 -18.86 -7.10 21.31
N GLY A 153 -18.70 -8.20 20.57
CA GLY A 153 -18.36 -8.15 19.16
C GLY A 153 -19.59 -7.84 18.30
N LEU A 154 -19.41 -6.97 17.33
CA LEU A 154 -20.44 -6.59 16.36
C LEU A 154 -19.97 -6.92 14.96
N ASP A 155 -20.85 -7.57 14.18
CA ASP A 155 -20.75 -7.66 12.74
C ASP A 155 -22.01 -7.04 12.12
N CYS A 156 -21.82 -5.94 11.37
CA CYS A 156 -22.90 -5.19 10.76
C CYS A 156 -23.05 -5.59 9.29
N GLN A 157 -24.25 -5.94 8.89
CA GLN A 157 -24.62 -6.26 7.52
C GLN A 157 -25.36 -5.09 6.89
N GLY A 158 -25.00 -4.74 5.66
CA GLY A 158 -25.60 -3.59 4.99
C GLY A 158 -24.75 -3.08 3.83
N ARG A 159 -24.99 -1.84 3.46
CA ARG A 159 -24.25 -1.14 2.43
C ARG A 159 -23.87 0.26 2.90
N TRP A 160 -22.65 0.68 2.64
CA TRP A 160 -22.17 2.03 2.94
C TRP A 160 -21.35 2.56 1.80
N ARG A 161 -21.68 3.75 1.37
CA ARG A 161 -21.06 4.41 0.23
C ARG A 161 -21.37 5.92 0.25
N ALA A 162 -20.43 6.73 -0.24
CA ALA A 162 -20.64 8.16 -0.43
C ALA A 162 -21.15 8.87 0.84
N GLY A 163 -20.49 8.62 1.99
CA GLY A 163 -20.79 9.30 3.25
C GLY A 163 -22.09 8.87 3.94
N ALA A 164 -22.79 7.84 3.43
CA ALA A 164 -24.03 7.31 3.99
C ALA A 164 -24.02 5.78 3.99
N GLY A 165 -25.02 5.17 4.62
CA GLY A 165 -25.18 3.73 4.61
C GLY A 165 -26.60 3.29 4.90
N ASP A 166 -26.88 2.03 4.64
CA ASP A 166 -28.12 1.35 4.96
C ASP A 166 -27.79 0.03 5.66
N LEU A 167 -28.31 -0.13 6.87
CA LEU A 167 -28.07 -1.28 7.75
C LEU A 167 -29.23 -2.25 7.64
N THR A 168 -28.95 -3.52 7.31
CA THR A 168 -29.96 -4.57 7.17
C THR A 168 -30.00 -5.50 8.39
N GLY A 169 -28.85 -5.74 9.02
CA GLY A 169 -28.78 -6.59 10.20
C GLY A 169 -27.53 -6.34 11.04
N VAL A 170 -27.58 -6.78 12.29
CA VAL A 170 -26.44 -6.75 13.21
C VAL A 170 -26.35 -8.08 13.93
N ALA A 171 -25.20 -8.71 13.86
CA ALA A 171 -24.85 -9.82 14.74
C ALA A 171 -24.12 -9.31 15.97
N LEU A 172 -24.45 -9.86 17.10
CA LEU A 172 -23.86 -9.62 18.41
C LEU A 172 -23.22 -10.91 18.90
N ALA A 173 -22.06 -10.80 19.51
CA ALA A 173 -21.49 -11.89 20.28
C ALA A 173 -20.99 -11.36 21.63
N ALA A 174 -21.32 -12.04 22.71
CA ALA A 174 -20.95 -11.64 24.05
C ALA A 174 -19.77 -12.46 24.59
N ALA A 175 -19.11 -11.96 25.63
CA ALA A 175 -17.95 -12.58 26.24
C ALA A 175 -18.28 -13.95 26.90
N ASP A 176 -19.54 -14.20 27.27
CA ASP A 176 -20.02 -15.45 27.84
C ASP A 176 -20.31 -16.56 26.83
N GLY A 177 -20.14 -16.28 25.52
CA GLY A 177 -20.35 -17.21 24.43
C GLY A 177 -21.68 -17.07 23.71
N ALA A 178 -22.66 -16.36 24.29
CA ALA A 178 -23.95 -16.10 23.65
C ALA A 178 -23.79 -15.22 22.40
N ALA A 179 -24.57 -15.52 21.36
CA ALA A 179 -24.62 -14.69 20.15
C ALA A 179 -26.07 -14.47 19.71
N ALA A 180 -26.31 -13.35 19.05
CA ALA A 180 -27.61 -13.00 18.55
C ALA A 180 -27.55 -12.34 17.18
N TRP A 181 -28.57 -12.60 16.38
CA TRP A 181 -28.83 -11.87 15.13
C TRP A 181 -30.03 -10.96 15.31
N LEU A 182 -29.87 -9.74 14.88
CA LEU A 182 -30.89 -8.68 14.92
C LEU A 182 -31.17 -8.22 13.50
N ASP A 183 -32.33 -8.56 12.94
CA ASP A 183 -32.84 -7.96 11.70
C ASP A 183 -33.33 -6.54 12.00
N VAL A 184 -32.56 -5.54 11.63
CA VAL A 184 -32.87 -4.14 11.92
C VAL A 184 -33.98 -3.58 11.05
N THR A 185 -34.39 -4.29 10.01
CA THR A 185 -35.46 -3.85 9.10
C THR A 185 -36.87 -4.09 9.69
N THR A 186 -36.97 -5.01 10.66
CA THR A 186 -38.23 -5.48 11.23
C THR A 186 -38.37 -5.16 12.72
N LEU A 187 -37.50 -4.34 13.29
CA LEU A 187 -37.53 -3.99 14.72
C LEU A 187 -38.82 -3.34 15.15
N SER A 188 -39.34 -3.76 16.33
CA SER A 188 -40.35 -3.00 17.03
C SER A 188 -39.78 -1.67 17.54
N PRO A 189 -40.61 -0.64 17.78
CA PRO A 189 -40.14 0.63 18.35
C PRO A 189 -39.42 0.47 19.70
N ASP A 190 -39.82 -0.50 20.51
CA ASP A 190 -39.22 -0.77 21.83
C ASP A 190 -37.86 -1.46 21.66
N ASP A 191 -37.70 -2.38 20.71
CA ASP A 191 -36.42 -3.02 20.39
C ASP A 191 -35.44 -2.03 19.75
N ASP A 192 -35.93 -1.19 18.82
CA ASP A 192 -35.15 -0.13 18.19
C ASP A 192 -34.57 0.82 19.25
N ALA A 193 -35.43 1.29 20.17
CA ALA A 193 -35.01 2.17 21.26
C ALA A 193 -34.01 1.48 22.22
N ALA A 194 -34.25 0.21 22.57
CA ALA A 194 -33.38 -0.55 23.47
C ALA A 194 -31.99 -0.76 22.86
N PHE A 195 -31.94 -1.11 21.57
CA PHE A 195 -30.69 -1.29 20.88
C PHE A 195 -29.92 0.03 20.67
N ALA A 196 -30.61 1.10 20.27
CA ALA A 196 -30.03 2.42 20.10
C ALA A 196 -29.42 2.96 21.41
N GLU A 197 -30.14 2.78 22.56
CA GLU A 197 -29.65 3.17 23.88
C GLU A 197 -28.35 2.45 24.24
N TRP A 198 -28.32 1.12 24.09
CA TRP A 198 -27.14 0.32 24.38
C TRP A 198 -25.99 0.62 23.39
N LEU A 199 -26.29 0.80 22.11
CA LEU A 199 -25.27 1.08 21.09
C LEU A 199 -24.56 2.42 21.35
N ALA A 200 -25.32 3.43 21.86
CA ALA A 200 -24.79 4.75 22.19
C ALA A 200 -24.05 4.79 23.54
N ASP A 201 -24.18 3.77 24.38
CA ASP A 201 -23.57 3.74 25.72
C ASP A 201 -22.05 3.63 25.61
N GLU A 202 -21.35 4.68 26.04
CA GLU A 202 -19.89 4.75 26.09
C GLU A 202 -19.26 3.76 27.08
N SER A 203 -20.02 3.32 28.09
CA SER A 203 -19.54 2.34 29.07
C SER A 203 -19.64 0.89 28.62
N ALA A 204 -20.48 0.62 27.62
CA ALA A 204 -20.61 -0.70 27.00
C ALA A 204 -19.53 -0.90 25.93
N ALA A 205 -18.49 -1.66 26.26
CA ALA A 205 -17.36 -1.88 25.36
C ALA A 205 -17.76 -2.73 24.14
N LYS A 206 -17.44 -2.25 22.94
CA LYS A 206 -17.75 -2.89 21.68
C LYS A 206 -16.47 -3.12 20.86
N ALA A 207 -16.39 -4.24 20.15
CA ALA A 207 -15.35 -4.52 19.18
C ALA A 207 -15.96 -4.73 17.80
N MET A 208 -15.30 -4.20 16.78
CA MET A 208 -15.73 -4.32 15.39
C MET A 208 -14.54 -4.66 14.49
N HIS A 209 -14.84 -5.00 13.26
CA HIS A 209 -13.87 -5.08 12.18
C HIS A 209 -14.24 -4.08 11.09
N ASP A 210 -13.34 -3.12 10.77
CA ASP A 210 -13.60 -2.02 9.83
C ASP A 210 -14.84 -1.20 10.20
N ALA A 211 -14.81 -0.60 11.39
CA ALA A 211 -15.97 0.05 12.03
C ALA A 211 -16.47 1.29 11.28
N LYS A 212 -15.64 1.96 10.45
CA LYS A 212 -15.98 3.26 9.85
C LYS A 212 -17.17 3.19 8.88
N GLY A 213 -17.22 2.18 8.03
CA GLY A 213 -18.34 1.96 7.10
C GLY A 213 -19.64 1.70 7.83
N PRO A 214 -19.71 0.72 8.74
CA PRO A 214 -20.86 0.50 9.62
C PRO A 214 -21.32 1.74 10.40
N LEU A 215 -20.39 2.56 10.87
CA LEU A 215 -20.72 3.81 11.59
C LEU A 215 -21.56 4.77 10.73
N LEU A 216 -21.27 4.88 9.43
CA LEU A 216 -22.09 5.69 8.52
C LEU A 216 -23.52 5.16 8.38
N ALA A 217 -23.69 3.84 8.33
CA ALA A 217 -25.00 3.20 8.27
C ALA A 217 -25.78 3.34 9.60
N ILE A 218 -25.11 3.22 10.73
CA ILE A 218 -25.63 3.48 12.07
C ILE A 218 -26.19 4.91 12.16
N TRP A 219 -25.42 5.90 11.73
CA TRP A 219 -25.84 7.31 11.72
C TRP A 219 -26.99 7.60 10.75
N SER A 220 -27.01 6.93 9.59
CA SER A 220 -28.10 7.09 8.62
C SER A 220 -29.45 6.61 9.19
N ARG A 221 -29.41 5.67 10.14
CA ARG A 221 -30.58 5.18 10.87
C ARG A 221 -30.98 6.09 12.06
N GLY A 222 -30.16 7.08 12.39
CA GLY A 222 -30.36 7.95 13.52
C GLY A 222 -29.83 7.40 14.85
N TRP A 223 -29.06 6.33 14.82
CA TRP A 223 -28.40 5.75 15.99
C TRP A 223 -27.01 6.36 16.18
N GLU A 224 -26.45 6.18 17.39
CA GLU A 224 -25.05 6.54 17.70
C GLU A 224 -24.28 5.31 18.15
N LEU A 225 -22.97 5.31 17.86
CA LEU A 225 -22.05 4.29 18.34
C LEU A 225 -21.14 4.88 19.42
N GLY A 226 -21.30 4.43 20.66
CA GLY A 226 -20.42 4.72 21.77
C GLY A 226 -19.62 3.50 22.19
N GLY A 227 -18.59 3.69 22.99
CA GLY A 227 -17.82 2.59 23.61
C GLY A 227 -17.07 1.67 22.62
N LEU A 228 -16.67 2.17 21.44
CA LEU A 228 -15.84 1.39 20.51
C LEU A 228 -14.43 1.21 21.12
N ALA A 229 -14.20 0.03 21.70
CA ALA A 229 -12.96 -0.30 22.38
C ALA A 229 -11.89 -0.88 21.45
N SER A 230 -12.29 -1.59 20.39
CA SER A 230 -11.38 -2.21 19.43
C SER A 230 -11.94 -2.20 18.01
N ASP A 231 -11.04 -1.97 17.04
CA ASP A 231 -11.24 -2.27 15.62
C ASP A 231 -10.11 -3.21 15.19
N THR A 232 -10.47 -4.46 14.88
CA THR A 232 -9.50 -5.50 14.59
C THR A 232 -8.72 -5.26 13.30
N GLN A 233 -9.27 -4.51 12.33
CA GLN A 233 -8.55 -4.12 11.13
C GLN A 233 -7.45 -3.10 11.44
N LEU A 234 -7.76 -2.07 12.24
CA LEU A 234 -6.79 -1.07 12.68
C LEU A 234 -5.72 -1.66 13.59
N ALA A 235 -6.10 -2.54 14.50
CA ALA A 235 -5.18 -3.24 15.39
C ALA A 235 -4.17 -4.09 14.59
N ALA A 236 -4.65 -4.89 13.64
CA ALA A 236 -3.81 -5.70 12.77
C ALA A 236 -2.91 -4.84 11.85
N TYR A 237 -3.42 -3.72 11.36
CA TYR A 237 -2.63 -2.77 10.59
C TYR A 237 -1.46 -2.19 11.40
N LEU A 238 -1.65 -1.82 12.65
CA LEU A 238 -0.56 -1.31 13.49
C LEU A 238 0.51 -2.36 13.78
N LEU A 239 0.12 -3.63 13.88
CA LEU A 239 1.05 -4.76 14.03
C LEU A 239 1.85 -5.05 12.76
N ARG A 240 1.23 -4.93 11.59
CA ARG A 240 1.80 -5.29 10.30
C ARG A 240 1.39 -4.30 9.20
N PRO A 241 1.89 -3.04 9.22
CA PRO A 241 1.46 -1.98 8.29
C PRO A 241 1.92 -2.22 6.84
N ASP A 242 2.75 -3.19 6.59
CA ASP A 242 3.24 -3.62 5.26
C ASP A 242 2.24 -4.48 4.48
N GLN A 243 1.16 -4.93 5.11
CA GLN A 243 0.13 -5.71 4.46
C GLN A 243 -0.82 -4.82 3.65
N ARG A 244 -1.38 -5.37 2.58
CA ARG A 244 -2.30 -4.62 1.71
C ARG A 244 -3.76 -4.82 2.05
N VAL A 245 -4.07 -5.94 2.67
CA VAL A 245 -5.43 -6.34 3.04
C VAL A 245 -5.42 -6.86 4.47
N TYR A 246 -6.45 -6.52 5.21
CA TYR A 246 -6.67 -6.94 6.59
C TYR A 246 -8.07 -7.56 6.68
N ASP A 247 -8.34 -8.57 5.85
CA ASP A 247 -9.59 -9.29 5.84
C ASP A 247 -9.77 -10.11 7.13
N LEU A 248 -10.99 -10.15 7.66
CA LEU A 248 -11.28 -10.82 8.93
C LEU A 248 -10.93 -12.31 8.88
N ALA A 249 -11.22 -13.00 7.77
CA ALA A 249 -10.92 -14.42 7.62
C ALA A 249 -9.41 -14.69 7.61
N ASP A 250 -8.63 -13.86 6.92
CA ASP A 250 -7.16 -13.95 6.92
C ASP A 250 -6.57 -13.71 8.33
N LEU A 251 -7.13 -12.72 9.05
CA LEU A 251 -6.67 -12.38 10.39
C LEU A 251 -6.99 -13.45 11.42
N THR A 252 -8.17 -14.07 11.35
CA THR A 252 -8.55 -15.18 12.25
C THR A 252 -7.65 -16.41 12.07
N VAL A 253 -7.34 -16.75 10.82
CA VAL A 253 -6.39 -17.85 10.54
C VAL A 253 -4.99 -17.52 11.08
N ARG A 254 -4.52 -16.29 10.88
CA ARG A 254 -3.18 -15.86 11.25
C ARG A 254 -2.96 -15.79 12.76
N HIS A 255 -3.90 -15.15 13.47
CA HIS A 255 -3.73 -14.86 14.90
C HIS A 255 -4.42 -15.87 15.82
N LEU A 256 -5.48 -16.55 15.36
CA LEU A 256 -6.27 -17.48 16.15
C LEU A 256 -6.18 -18.93 15.66
N ARG A 257 -5.66 -19.17 14.44
CA ARG A 257 -5.62 -20.50 13.80
C ARG A 257 -7.01 -21.12 13.62
N ARG A 258 -8.02 -20.28 13.42
CA ARG A 258 -9.42 -20.68 13.22
C ARG A 258 -9.95 -20.12 11.92
N ASP A 259 -10.74 -20.94 11.23
CA ASP A 259 -11.50 -20.49 10.06
C ASP A 259 -12.81 -19.84 10.50
N LEU A 260 -13.34 -18.93 9.68
CA LEU A 260 -14.68 -18.37 9.87
C LEU A 260 -15.74 -19.42 9.51
N SER A 261 -15.87 -20.42 10.34
CA SER A 261 -16.90 -21.48 10.24
C SER A 261 -17.37 -21.85 11.64
N VAL A 262 -18.55 -22.44 11.72
CA VAL A 262 -19.03 -23.03 12.98
C VAL A 262 -18.17 -24.23 13.28
N ALA A 263 -17.68 -24.35 14.51
CA ALA A 263 -16.96 -25.54 14.96
C ALA A 263 -17.87 -26.78 14.81
N ALA A 264 -17.36 -27.82 14.16
CA ALA A 264 -18.08 -29.09 14.09
C ALA A 264 -18.19 -29.68 15.51
N GLY A 265 -19.27 -29.32 16.20
CA GLY A 265 -19.64 -29.93 17.46
C GLY A 265 -19.92 -31.40 17.20
N GLY A 266 -19.28 -32.30 17.95
CA GLY A 266 -19.51 -33.73 17.90
C GLY A 266 -20.94 -34.09 18.26
N ALA A 267 -21.83 -34.02 17.30
CA ALA A 267 -23.19 -34.58 17.33
C ALA A 267 -23.32 -35.52 16.15
N ASP A 268 -23.05 -36.77 16.46
CA ASP A 268 -23.53 -37.92 15.68
C ASP A 268 -25.03 -38.00 15.92
N ASP A 269 -25.84 -37.43 15.00
CA ASP A 269 -27.20 -37.89 14.78
C ASP A 269 -27.74 -37.26 13.46
N GLY A 270 -28.10 -38.18 12.56
CA GLY A 270 -28.57 -37.89 11.23
C GLY A 270 -29.95 -37.22 11.23
N ASP A 271 -30.02 -35.94 11.28
CA ASP A 271 -31.17 -35.16 10.81
C ASP A 271 -30.65 -33.87 10.18
N GLN A 272 -30.39 -33.93 8.87
CA GLN A 272 -30.15 -32.72 8.06
C GLN A 272 -31.50 -31.96 7.98
N ALA A 273 -31.74 -31.11 8.98
CA ALA A 273 -32.72 -30.05 8.81
C ALA A 273 -32.23 -29.15 7.67
N ALA A 274 -33.02 -29.03 6.61
CA ALA A 274 -32.76 -28.11 5.52
C ALA A 274 -32.79 -26.68 6.10
N PHE A 275 -31.60 -26.12 6.34
CA PHE A 275 -31.44 -24.70 6.68
C PHE A 275 -32.02 -23.86 5.54
N SER A 276 -32.87 -22.88 5.87
CA SER A 276 -33.29 -21.87 4.93
C SER A 276 -32.10 -20.95 4.57
N PHE A 277 -32.15 -20.29 3.43
CA PHE A 277 -31.08 -19.36 3.00
C PHE A 277 -30.85 -18.24 4.03
N ASP A 278 -31.90 -17.77 4.72
CA ASP A 278 -31.86 -16.75 5.77
C ASP A 278 -31.13 -17.22 7.04
N ASP A 279 -31.22 -18.51 7.38
CA ASP A 279 -30.55 -19.07 8.58
C ASP A 279 -29.03 -19.16 8.40
N THR A 280 -28.53 -19.27 7.16
CA THR A 280 -27.11 -19.35 6.89
C THR A 280 -26.42 -17.99 7.03
N GLU A 281 -27.03 -16.90 6.51
CA GLU A 281 -26.45 -15.55 6.55
C GLU A 281 -26.39 -15.00 7.98
N SER A 282 -27.43 -15.18 8.79
CA SER A 282 -27.43 -14.78 10.20
C SER A 282 -26.41 -15.54 11.04
N ASN A 283 -26.23 -16.84 10.77
CA ASN A 283 -25.28 -17.68 11.47
C ASN A 283 -23.82 -17.29 11.13
N ASP A 284 -23.52 -17.05 9.85
CA ASP A 284 -22.22 -16.57 9.40
C ASP A 284 -21.88 -15.21 10.03
N ALA A 285 -22.84 -14.31 10.15
CA ALA A 285 -22.66 -13.01 10.80
C ALA A 285 -22.36 -13.15 12.31
N MET A 286 -23.04 -14.07 13.02
CA MET A 286 -22.78 -14.36 14.44
C MET A 286 -21.39 -14.97 14.64
N VAL A 287 -20.95 -15.86 13.74
CA VAL A 287 -19.56 -16.38 13.73
C VAL A 287 -18.55 -15.26 13.55
N ARG A 288 -18.80 -14.31 12.64
CA ARG A 288 -17.95 -13.15 12.44
C ARG A 288 -17.89 -12.24 13.67
N ALA A 289 -19.03 -11.96 14.30
CA ALA A 289 -19.09 -11.20 15.54
C ALA A 289 -18.30 -11.87 16.69
N ARG A 290 -18.40 -13.20 16.80
CA ARG A 290 -17.59 -13.98 17.77
C ARG A 290 -16.10 -13.91 17.46
N ALA A 291 -15.73 -14.09 16.20
CA ALA A 291 -14.36 -14.00 15.73
C ALA A 291 -13.73 -12.64 16.03
N VAL A 292 -14.50 -11.55 15.92
CA VAL A 292 -14.05 -10.19 16.24
C VAL A 292 -13.62 -10.06 17.70
N ILE A 293 -14.35 -10.64 18.67
CA ILE A 293 -13.96 -10.60 20.10
C ILE A 293 -12.64 -11.32 20.34
N ASP A 294 -12.55 -12.56 19.86
CA ASP A 294 -11.37 -13.39 20.08
C ASP A 294 -10.13 -12.76 19.41
N LEU A 295 -10.33 -12.21 18.20
CA LEU A 295 -9.28 -11.53 17.48
C LEU A 295 -8.86 -10.22 18.15
N ALA A 296 -9.82 -9.41 18.64
CA ALA A 296 -9.52 -8.18 19.38
C ALA A 296 -8.63 -8.47 20.59
N THR A 297 -8.97 -9.50 21.37
CA THR A 297 -8.17 -9.91 22.54
C THR A 297 -6.76 -10.31 22.17
N ALA A 298 -6.59 -11.10 21.09
CA ALA A 298 -5.28 -11.54 20.63
C ALA A 298 -4.42 -10.37 20.11
N LEU A 299 -5.01 -9.51 19.29
CA LEU A 299 -4.33 -8.34 18.71
C LEU A 299 -3.96 -7.29 19.77
N GLU A 300 -4.83 -7.05 20.77
CA GLU A 300 -4.53 -6.12 21.86
C GLU A 300 -3.36 -6.61 22.70
N THR A 301 -3.31 -7.90 23.01
CA THR A 301 -2.17 -8.51 23.72
C THR A 301 -0.86 -8.29 22.95
N GLU A 302 -0.86 -8.56 21.65
CA GLU A 302 0.31 -8.36 20.81
C GLU A 302 0.69 -6.88 20.65
N LEU A 303 -0.30 -5.97 20.61
CA LEU A 303 -0.06 -4.52 20.55
C LEU A 303 0.52 -3.97 21.87
N GLU A 304 0.07 -4.45 23.02
CA GLU A 304 0.66 -4.10 24.32
C GLU A 304 2.14 -4.54 24.39
N GLU A 305 2.44 -5.75 23.99
CA GLU A 305 3.82 -6.25 23.94
C GLU A 305 4.71 -5.46 22.99
N ARG A 306 4.16 -4.97 21.88
CA ARG A 306 4.89 -4.18 20.87
C ARG A 306 4.80 -2.66 21.07
N GLY A 307 4.06 -2.17 22.06
CA GLY A 307 3.93 -0.74 22.37
C GLY A 307 3.01 0.05 21.43
N GLY A 308 2.15 -0.64 20.63
CA GLY A 308 1.21 0.02 19.68
C GLY A 308 -0.18 0.32 20.24
N ALA A 309 -0.52 -0.22 21.43
CA ALA A 309 -1.88 -0.14 21.97
C ALA A 309 -2.32 1.30 22.32
N GLN A 310 -1.41 2.15 22.80
CA GLN A 310 -1.72 3.54 23.06
C GLN A 310 -2.09 4.28 21.77
N LEU A 311 -1.34 4.08 20.70
CA LEU A 311 -1.60 4.69 19.38
C LEU A 311 -2.96 4.25 18.82
N LEU A 312 -3.33 2.97 19.00
CA LEU A 312 -4.66 2.48 18.63
C LEU A 312 -5.74 3.25 19.38
N ARG A 313 -5.68 3.27 20.72
CA ARG A 313 -6.72 3.84 21.58
C ARG A 313 -6.85 5.36 21.48
N GLU A 314 -5.71 6.07 21.38
CA GLU A 314 -5.70 7.53 21.45
C GLU A 314 -5.78 8.22 20.09
N VAL A 315 -5.39 7.53 19.02
CA VAL A 315 -5.32 8.12 17.68
C VAL A 315 -6.21 7.38 16.68
N GLU A 316 -5.94 6.10 16.40
CA GLU A 316 -6.58 5.44 15.26
C GLU A 316 -8.07 5.16 15.45
N LEU A 317 -8.47 4.68 16.63
CA LEU A 317 -9.90 4.45 16.94
C LEU A 317 -10.72 5.75 16.96
N PRO A 318 -10.32 6.82 17.70
CA PRO A 318 -11.06 8.06 17.65
C PRO A 318 -11.12 8.69 16.26
N LEU A 319 -10.06 8.54 15.48
CA LEU A 319 -9.97 9.05 14.10
C LEU A 319 -11.04 8.43 13.18
N THR A 320 -11.45 7.19 13.41
CA THR A 320 -12.55 6.54 12.69
C THR A 320 -13.82 7.41 12.66
N ARG A 321 -14.20 7.98 13.81
CA ARG A 321 -15.36 8.87 13.92
C ARG A 321 -15.14 10.20 13.19
N THR A 322 -13.98 10.81 13.34
CA THR A 322 -13.64 12.07 12.65
C THR A 322 -13.67 11.89 11.14
N LEU A 323 -13.09 10.81 10.62
CA LEU A 323 -13.12 10.51 9.18
C LEU A 323 -14.54 10.24 8.69
N ALA A 324 -15.34 9.48 9.42
CA ALA A 324 -16.75 9.26 9.08
C ALA A 324 -17.55 10.58 9.03
N THR A 325 -17.29 11.51 9.96
CA THR A 325 -17.88 12.86 9.95
C THR A 325 -17.52 13.64 8.69
N MET A 326 -16.26 13.61 8.30
CA MET A 326 -15.77 14.25 7.06
C MET A 326 -16.37 13.62 5.81
N GLU A 327 -16.41 12.28 5.74
CA GLU A 327 -17.03 11.54 4.63
C GLU A 327 -18.53 11.87 4.50
N ARG A 328 -19.24 11.92 5.62
CA ARG A 328 -20.66 12.31 5.67
C ARG A 328 -20.87 13.76 5.24
N ALA A 329 -19.96 14.67 5.61
CA ALA A 329 -20.02 16.06 5.20
C ALA A 329 -19.82 16.24 3.70
N GLY A 330 -18.84 15.54 3.11
CA GLY A 330 -18.43 15.72 1.71
C GLY A 330 -18.03 17.14 1.36
N ILE A 331 -17.66 17.38 0.14
CA ILE A 331 -17.31 18.72 -0.38
C ILE A 331 -18.23 19.11 -1.54
N ALA A 332 -18.80 20.33 -1.52
CA ALA A 332 -19.67 20.82 -2.58
C ALA A 332 -18.89 21.10 -3.87
N VAL A 333 -19.54 20.89 -5.01
CA VAL A 333 -18.96 21.14 -6.34
C VAL A 333 -19.90 21.92 -7.24
N ASP A 334 -19.32 22.74 -8.11
CA ASP A 334 -20.04 23.37 -9.23
C ASP A 334 -20.14 22.35 -10.39
N LEU A 335 -21.28 21.68 -10.46
CA LEU A 335 -21.55 20.63 -11.44
C LEU A 335 -21.51 21.16 -12.88
N ASP A 336 -22.05 22.36 -13.12
CA ASP A 336 -22.05 22.97 -14.42
C ASP A 336 -20.63 23.32 -14.90
N TYR A 337 -19.80 23.77 -13.95
CA TYR A 337 -18.39 24.03 -14.23
C TYR A 337 -17.63 22.73 -14.57
N LEU A 338 -17.85 21.65 -13.82
CA LEU A 338 -17.26 20.35 -14.10
C LEU A 338 -17.66 19.83 -15.50
N HIS A 339 -18.92 19.98 -15.91
CA HIS A 339 -19.36 19.60 -17.25
C HIS A 339 -18.67 20.42 -18.36
N ARG A 340 -18.52 21.73 -18.17
CA ARG A 340 -17.76 22.59 -19.12
C ARG A 340 -16.31 22.15 -19.18
N LEU A 341 -15.69 21.91 -18.04
CA LEU A 341 -14.29 21.51 -17.97
C LEU A 341 -14.04 20.13 -18.63
N HIS A 342 -14.97 19.19 -18.46
CA HIS A 342 -14.94 17.89 -19.14
C HIS A 342 -14.98 18.07 -20.69
N ALA A 343 -15.86 18.91 -21.19
CA ALA A 343 -15.98 19.19 -22.62
C ALA A 343 -14.71 19.88 -23.19
N ASP A 344 -14.09 20.78 -22.42
CA ASP A 344 -12.82 21.41 -22.78
C ASP A 344 -11.69 20.38 -22.93
N PHE A 345 -11.53 19.51 -21.93
CA PHE A 345 -10.50 18.47 -21.97
C PHE A 345 -10.77 17.43 -23.07
N ASP A 346 -12.03 17.06 -23.30
CA ASP A 346 -12.37 16.13 -24.39
C ASP A 346 -12.00 16.74 -25.76
N SER A 347 -12.30 18.01 -25.98
CA SER A 347 -11.89 18.74 -27.17
C SER A 347 -10.35 18.80 -27.33
N ALA A 348 -9.63 18.99 -26.24
CA ALA A 348 -8.17 19.02 -26.23
C ALA A 348 -7.56 17.63 -26.52
N VAL A 349 -8.18 16.54 -26.06
CA VAL A 349 -7.79 15.16 -26.39
C VAL A 349 -7.92 14.92 -27.89
N VAL A 350 -9.09 15.25 -28.47
CA VAL A 350 -9.36 15.11 -29.92
C VAL A 350 -8.36 15.91 -30.74
N ALA A 351 -8.07 17.15 -30.34
CA ALA A 351 -7.10 18.00 -31.05
C ALA A 351 -5.69 17.40 -30.98
N ALA A 352 -5.24 16.93 -29.80
CA ALA A 352 -3.91 16.35 -29.63
C ALA A 352 -3.76 15.04 -30.43
N GLU A 353 -4.82 14.23 -30.51
CA GLU A 353 -4.88 13.03 -31.33
C GLU A 353 -4.77 13.34 -32.83
N ALA A 354 -5.54 14.31 -33.29
CA ALA A 354 -5.51 14.76 -34.70
C ALA A 354 -4.12 15.30 -35.09
N ASP A 355 -3.49 16.11 -34.24
CA ASP A 355 -2.13 16.60 -34.43
C ASP A 355 -1.10 15.48 -34.51
N ALA A 356 -1.21 14.49 -33.63
CA ALA A 356 -0.32 13.28 -33.63
C ALA A 356 -0.49 12.48 -34.94
N PHE A 357 -1.72 12.28 -35.40
CA PHE A 357 -2.01 11.58 -36.66
C PHE A 357 -1.57 12.37 -37.90
N ALA A 358 -1.65 13.71 -37.87
CA ALA A 358 -1.14 14.54 -38.94
C ALA A 358 0.37 14.38 -39.15
N VAL A 359 1.13 14.22 -38.04
CA VAL A 359 2.59 13.95 -38.11
C VAL A 359 2.88 12.56 -38.71
N LEU A 360 2.07 11.55 -38.39
CA LEU A 360 2.26 10.18 -38.88
C LEU A 360 1.64 9.94 -40.27
N GLY A 361 0.72 10.77 -40.71
CA GLY A 361 -0.06 10.57 -41.92
C GLY A 361 -1.12 9.44 -41.84
N ARG A 362 -1.37 8.90 -40.65
CA ARG A 362 -2.33 7.82 -40.40
C ARG A 362 -2.78 7.74 -38.95
N PRO A 363 -3.98 7.22 -38.65
CA PRO A 363 -4.44 6.95 -37.31
C PRO A 363 -3.73 5.72 -36.71
N ILE A 364 -3.52 5.78 -35.38
CA ILE A 364 -3.03 4.67 -34.53
C ILE A 364 -3.72 4.72 -33.17
N ASN A 365 -3.65 3.65 -32.41
CA ASN A 365 -4.07 3.70 -31.01
C ASN A 365 -2.94 4.25 -30.15
N LEU A 366 -3.02 5.55 -29.75
CA LEU A 366 -2.04 6.23 -28.90
C LEU A 366 -1.98 5.68 -27.47
N GLY A 367 -2.98 4.88 -27.07
CA GLY A 367 -2.99 4.15 -25.80
C GLY A 367 -2.32 2.77 -25.88
N SER A 368 -1.95 2.26 -27.08
CA SER A 368 -1.38 0.93 -27.24
C SER A 368 0.15 0.95 -27.18
N PRO A 369 0.78 0.40 -26.12
CA PRO A 369 2.25 0.32 -26.03
C PRO A 369 2.88 -0.39 -27.21
N MET A 370 2.24 -1.42 -27.77
CA MET A 370 2.75 -2.20 -28.87
C MET A 370 2.77 -1.38 -30.17
N GLN A 371 1.69 -0.64 -30.47
CA GLN A 371 1.65 0.22 -31.66
C GLN A 371 2.61 1.40 -31.54
N LEU A 372 2.73 1.99 -30.35
CA LEU A 372 3.69 3.05 -30.08
C LEU A 372 5.13 2.59 -30.25
N GLN A 373 5.50 1.40 -29.82
CA GLN A 373 6.83 0.85 -30.00
C GLN A 373 7.17 0.72 -31.50
N ALA A 374 6.24 0.17 -32.30
CA ALA A 374 6.43 0.05 -33.76
C ALA A 374 6.62 1.43 -34.41
N VAL A 375 5.80 2.42 -34.05
CA VAL A 375 5.94 3.78 -34.57
C VAL A 375 7.23 4.45 -34.13
N LEU A 376 7.54 4.44 -32.84
CA LEU A 376 8.68 5.17 -32.30
C LEU A 376 10.03 4.57 -32.75
N PHE A 377 10.15 3.24 -32.70
CA PHE A 377 11.44 2.57 -32.83
C PHE A 377 11.68 1.97 -34.22
N ASP A 378 10.62 1.54 -34.92
CA ASP A 378 10.74 0.89 -36.21
C ASP A 378 10.44 1.87 -37.37
N GLU A 379 9.41 2.73 -37.28
CA GLU A 379 9.06 3.67 -38.33
C GLU A 379 9.83 5.00 -38.24
N LEU A 380 9.86 5.61 -37.05
CA LEU A 380 10.55 6.88 -36.82
C LEU A 380 12.03 6.74 -36.44
N GLY A 381 12.52 5.51 -36.25
CA GLY A 381 13.92 5.21 -35.99
C GLY A 381 14.50 5.86 -34.73
N MET A 382 13.66 6.15 -33.72
CA MET A 382 14.10 6.82 -32.50
C MET A 382 14.99 5.91 -31.63
N PRO A 383 15.85 6.48 -30.78
CA PRO A 383 16.63 5.71 -29.81
C PRO A 383 15.71 4.86 -28.90
N LYS A 384 16.07 3.60 -28.73
CA LYS A 384 15.30 2.66 -27.91
C LYS A 384 15.34 3.05 -26.43
N THR A 385 14.22 2.97 -25.76
CA THR A 385 14.07 3.19 -24.32
C THR A 385 14.52 1.95 -23.52
N ARG A 386 14.28 1.94 -22.19
CA ARG A 386 14.59 0.78 -21.34
C ARG A 386 13.79 -0.45 -21.79
N ARG A 387 14.46 -1.59 -21.89
CA ARG A 387 13.81 -2.87 -22.24
C ARG A 387 13.09 -3.46 -21.04
N THR A 388 11.86 -3.90 -21.25
CA THR A 388 11.03 -4.67 -20.30
C THR A 388 10.84 -6.10 -20.81
N LYS A 389 10.13 -6.95 -20.04
CA LYS A 389 9.79 -8.31 -20.47
C LYS A 389 8.93 -8.34 -21.74
N THR A 390 8.13 -7.31 -21.97
CA THR A 390 7.14 -7.23 -23.08
C THR A 390 7.59 -6.29 -24.21
N GLY A 391 8.78 -5.70 -24.13
CA GLY A 391 9.32 -4.80 -25.16
C GLY A 391 9.99 -3.56 -24.57
N TRP A 392 10.00 -2.47 -25.34
CA TRP A 392 10.59 -1.20 -24.91
C TRP A 392 9.53 -0.37 -24.17
N THR A 393 9.91 0.21 -23.04
CA THR A 393 8.96 1.01 -22.26
C THR A 393 8.53 2.27 -23.01
N THR A 394 7.26 2.60 -22.88
CA THR A 394 6.64 3.84 -23.39
C THR A 394 5.98 4.62 -22.25
N ASP A 395 6.51 4.50 -21.01
CA ASP A 395 6.06 5.30 -19.88
C ASP A 395 6.35 6.81 -20.08
N ALA A 396 5.72 7.67 -19.29
CA ALA A 396 5.83 9.12 -19.43
C ALA A 396 7.29 9.59 -19.32
N GLU A 397 8.04 9.14 -18.32
CA GLU A 397 9.43 9.51 -18.07
C GLU A 397 10.35 9.14 -19.25
N SER A 398 10.16 7.92 -19.78
CA SER A 398 10.93 7.45 -20.95
C SER A 398 10.60 8.26 -22.20
N LEU A 399 9.32 8.63 -22.40
CA LEU A 399 8.91 9.45 -23.55
C LEU A 399 9.37 10.91 -23.40
N GLU A 400 9.33 11.49 -22.21
CA GLU A 400 9.88 12.83 -21.93
C GLU A 400 11.40 12.86 -22.19
N THR A 401 12.12 11.83 -21.72
CA THR A 401 13.56 11.68 -21.99
C THR A 401 13.82 11.54 -23.47
N LEU A 402 12.98 10.79 -24.19
CA LEU A 402 13.09 10.61 -25.63
C LEU A 402 12.79 11.92 -26.38
N PHE A 403 11.78 12.66 -25.95
CA PHE A 403 11.45 13.99 -26.49
C PHE A 403 12.57 14.98 -26.27
N ALA A 404 13.15 15.04 -25.06
CA ALA A 404 14.30 15.91 -24.78
C ALA A 404 15.53 15.63 -25.67
N LYS A 405 15.68 14.38 -26.15
CA LYS A 405 16.79 13.98 -27.03
C LYS A 405 16.51 14.20 -28.52
N THR A 406 15.26 14.07 -28.94
CA THR A 406 14.89 14.02 -30.36
C THR A 406 14.12 15.26 -30.83
N GLU A 407 13.46 15.96 -29.91
CA GLU A 407 12.54 17.08 -30.14
C GLU A 407 11.48 16.79 -31.23
N HIS A 408 11.12 15.50 -31.42
CA HIS A 408 10.25 15.07 -32.49
C HIS A 408 8.79 15.48 -32.22
N PRO A 409 8.08 16.14 -33.18
CA PRO A 409 6.73 16.66 -32.95
C PRO A 409 5.70 15.62 -32.51
N PHE A 410 5.81 14.39 -33.01
CA PHE A 410 4.92 13.30 -32.60
C PHE A 410 4.96 13.06 -31.09
N LEU A 411 6.15 13.11 -30.47
CA LEU A 411 6.29 12.92 -29.02
C LEU A 411 5.64 14.06 -28.22
N ALA A 412 5.76 15.31 -28.71
CA ALA A 412 5.10 16.45 -28.08
C ALA A 412 3.57 16.26 -28.06
N HIS A 413 2.99 15.85 -29.20
CA HIS A 413 1.55 15.61 -29.31
C HIS A 413 1.11 14.38 -28.52
N LEU A 414 1.89 13.31 -28.49
CA LEU A 414 1.63 12.09 -27.68
C LEU A 414 1.62 12.40 -26.19
N LEU A 415 2.61 13.14 -25.69
CA LEU A 415 2.69 13.54 -24.28
C LEU A 415 1.49 14.43 -23.91
N ARG A 416 1.19 15.44 -24.73
CA ARG A 416 0.01 16.30 -24.55
C ARG A 416 -1.30 15.47 -24.55
N HIS A 417 -1.46 14.55 -25.48
CA HIS A 417 -2.64 13.69 -25.54
C HIS A 417 -2.81 12.86 -24.25
N ARG A 418 -1.73 12.26 -23.71
CA ARG A 418 -1.77 11.50 -22.46
C ARG A 418 -2.13 12.38 -21.26
N ASP A 419 -1.60 13.58 -21.19
CA ASP A 419 -1.93 14.51 -20.12
C ASP A 419 -3.40 14.93 -20.17
N GLN A 420 -3.92 15.25 -21.36
CA GLN A 420 -5.33 15.64 -21.52
C GLN A 420 -6.29 14.47 -21.24
N ILE A 421 -5.98 13.24 -21.62
CA ILE A 421 -6.77 12.06 -21.26
C ILE A 421 -6.82 11.88 -19.74
N ARG A 422 -5.69 12.02 -19.05
CA ARG A 422 -5.63 11.88 -17.59
C ARG A 422 -6.50 12.94 -16.90
N LEU A 423 -6.44 14.18 -17.35
CA LEU A 423 -7.25 15.28 -16.83
C LEU A 423 -8.74 15.04 -17.10
N ARG A 424 -9.11 14.64 -18.32
CA ARG A 424 -10.48 14.28 -18.66
C ARG A 424 -11.01 13.16 -17.78
N GLN A 425 -10.25 12.08 -17.61
CA GLN A 425 -10.62 10.95 -16.75
C GLN A 425 -10.77 11.35 -15.28
N THR A 426 -9.92 12.28 -14.81
CA THR A 426 -10.06 12.84 -13.46
C THR A 426 -11.40 13.57 -13.31
N VAL A 427 -11.76 14.46 -14.23
CA VAL A 427 -13.03 15.19 -14.18
C VAL A 427 -14.23 14.26 -14.37
N GLU A 428 -14.13 13.28 -15.27
CA GLU A 428 -15.17 12.25 -15.44
C GLU A 428 -15.40 11.44 -14.16
N GLY A 429 -14.31 11.08 -13.45
CA GLY A 429 -14.38 10.42 -12.14
C GLY A 429 -15.07 11.29 -11.10
N LEU A 430 -14.76 12.59 -11.04
CA LEU A 430 -15.44 13.54 -10.15
C LEU A 430 -16.92 13.65 -10.47
N LEU A 431 -17.30 13.83 -11.74
CA LEU A 431 -18.71 13.90 -12.18
C LEU A 431 -19.51 12.67 -11.77
N LYS A 432 -18.94 11.46 -11.88
CA LYS A 432 -19.59 10.21 -11.49
C LYS A 432 -19.73 10.06 -9.97
N SER A 433 -18.95 10.82 -9.21
CA SER A 433 -18.92 10.74 -7.73
C SER A 433 -19.77 11.81 -7.06
N VAL A 434 -20.41 12.71 -7.82
CA VAL A 434 -21.32 13.71 -7.25
C VAL A 434 -22.60 13.00 -6.79
N ALA A 435 -22.91 13.14 -5.50
CA ALA A 435 -24.12 12.58 -4.91
C ALA A 435 -25.34 13.51 -5.13
N ASP A 436 -26.53 13.04 -4.75
CA ASP A 436 -27.79 13.76 -4.97
C ASP A 436 -27.85 15.11 -4.22
N ASP A 437 -27.04 15.27 -3.17
CA ASP A 437 -26.90 16.52 -2.41
C ASP A 437 -25.97 17.56 -3.07
N GLY A 438 -25.41 17.23 -4.23
CA GLY A 438 -24.47 18.08 -4.97
C GLY A 438 -23.06 18.11 -4.40
N ARG A 439 -22.71 17.11 -3.59
CA ARG A 439 -21.38 16.99 -2.94
C ARG A 439 -20.65 15.72 -3.41
N ILE A 440 -19.35 15.73 -3.22
CA ILE A 440 -18.51 14.54 -3.41
C ILE A 440 -18.10 14.05 -2.03
N HIS A 441 -18.40 12.80 -1.74
CA HIS A 441 -18.05 12.11 -0.51
C HIS A 441 -16.95 11.09 -0.82
N THR A 442 -15.70 11.46 -0.52
CA THR A 442 -14.58 10.52 -0.63
C THR A 442 -14.61 9.52 0.51
N THR A 443 -13.95 8.39 0.36
CA THR A 443 -13.71 7.43 1.42
C THR A 443 -12.25 7.51 1.86
N TYR A 444 -11.99 7.74 3.14
CA TYR A 444 -10.65 7.71 3.73
C TYR A 444 -10.30 6.30 4.20
N VAL A 445 -9.10 5.84 3.88
CA VAL A 445 -8.59 4.54 4.33
C VAL A 445 -7.33 4.74 5.15
N GLN A 446 -7.37 4.24 6.41
CA GLN A 446 -6.27 4.35 7.37
C GLN A 446 -5.19 3.30 7.17
N THR A 447 -5.49 2.20 6.45
CA THR A 447 -4.71 0.96 6.42
C THR A 447 -3.90 0.73 5.14
N ILE A 448 -3.87 1.68 4.19
CA ILE A 448 -3.15 1.51 2.91
C ILE A 448 -1.67 1.84 3.02
N ALA A 449 -1.35 2.99 3.62
CA ALA A 449 0.03 3.47 3.67
C ALA A 449 0.77 2.92 4.89
N ALA A 450 1.87 2.20 4.67
CA ALA A 450 2.69 1.67 5.75
C ALA A 450 3.34 2.73 6.66
N THR A 451 3.24 4.01 6.29
CA THR A 451 3.72 5.16 7.06
C THR A 451 2.66 5.79 7.96
N GLY A 452 1.42 5.31 7.94
CA GLY A 452 0.33 5.92 8.70
C GLY A 452 -0.43 7.03 7.98
N ARG A 453 0.00 7.45 6.77
CA ARG A 453 -0.74 8.44 5.97
C ARG A 453 -2.12 7.91 5.60
N LEU A 454 -3.10 8.80 5.59
CA LEU A 454 -4.43 8.51 5.06
C LEU A 454 -4.39 8.40 3.54
N SER A 455 -5.22 7.55 3.00
CA SER A 455 -5.49 7.48 1.57
C SER A 455 -6.94 7.85 1.30
N SER A 456 -7.20 8.53 0.19
CA SER A 456 -8.55 8.92 -0.25
C SER A 456 -8.91 8.08 -1.49
N THR A 457 -10.10 7.48 -1.50
CA THR A 457 -10.61 6.66 -2.61
C THR A 457 -12.06 7.02 -2.91
N ASP A 458 -12.54 6.68 -4.07
CA ASP A 458 -13.92 6.75 -4.52
C ASP A 458 -14.62 8.13 -4.35
N PRO A 459 -14.04 9.23 -4.86
CA PRO A 459 -12.83 9.38 -5.66
C PRO A 459 -11.60 9.75 -4.83
N ASN A 460 -10.39 9.55 -5.40
CA ASN A 460 -9.17 10.04 -4.76
C ASN A 460 -9.04 11.56 -4.92
N LEU A 461 -9.38 12.32 -3.89
CA LEU A 461 -9.28 13.78 -3.87
C LEU A 461 -7.88 14.31 -3.51
N GLN A 462 -6.99 13.45 -3.01
CA GLN A 462 -5.60 13.84 -2.66
C GLN A 462 -4.69 13.94 -3.90
N ASN A 463 -5.08 13.34 -5.03
CA ASN A 463 -4.27 13.29 -6.26
C ASN A 463 -4.65 14.33 -7.32
N ILE A 464 -5.50 15.31 -7.01
CA ILE A 464 -5.84 16.39 -7.92
C ILE A 464 -4.59 17.27 -8.12
N PRO A 465 -4.10 17.49 -9.37
CA PRO A 465 -2.87 18.24 -9.61
C PRO A 465 -2.95 19.67 -9.08
N ILE A 466 -1.87 20.12 -8.42
CA ILE A 466 -1.80 21.49 -7.84
C ILE A 466 -0.91 22.39 -8.68
N ARG A 467 0.13 21.84 -9.32
CA ARG A 467 1.22 22.61 -9.93
C ARG A 467 0.91 23.09 -11.34
N THR A 468 -0.03 22.44 -12.03
CA THR A 468 -0.41 22.81 -13.41
C THR A 468 -1.61 23.75 -13.40
N GLU A 469 -1.77 24.54 -14.47
CA GLU A 469 -2.91 25.42 -14.65
C GLU A 469 -4.22 24.61 -14.75
N GLU A 470 -4.19 23.50 -15.47
CA GLU A 470 -5.32 22.59 -15.62
C GLU A 470 -5.75 21.99 -14.28
N GLY A 471 -4.79 21.61 -13.44
CA GLY A 471 -5.08 21.11 -12.09
C GLY A 471 -5.72 22.18 -11.20
N ARG A 472 -5.30 23.45 -11.32
CA ARG A 472 -5.95 24.57 -10.64
C ARG A 472 -7.38 24.76 -11.12
N ARG A 473 -7.64 24.67 -12.43
CA ARG A 473 -9.00 24.70 -13.00
C ARG A 473 -9.89 23.59 -12.41
N ILE A 474 -9.36 22.37 -12.22
CA ILE A 474 -10.13 21.29 -11.57
C ILE A 474 -10.47 21.65 -10.12
N ARG A 475 -9.55 22.29 -9.39
CA ARG A 475 -9.79 22.72 -8.01
C ARG A 475 -10.82 23.84 -7.87
N GLU A 476 -10.96 24.71 -8.88
CA GLU A 476 -12.00 25.75 -8.93
C GLU A 476 -13.43 25.19 -8.95
N ALA A 477 -13.59 23.90 -9.31
CA ALA A 477 -14.87 23.23 -9.25
C ALA A 477 -15.34 22.96 -7.81
N PHE A 478 -14.44 22.94 -6.82
CA PHE A 478 -14.79 22.72 -5.42
C PHE A 478 -15.20 24.07 -4.80
N VAL A 479 -16.41 24.12 -4.34
CA VAL A 479 -17.05 25.36 -3.87
C VAL A 479 -17.56 25.19 -2.43
N VAL A 480 -17.90 26.30 -1.78
CA VAL A 480 -18.55 26.30 -0.49
C VAL A 480 -20.02 25.89 -0.64
N GLY A 481 -20.54 25.07 0.29
CA GLY A 481 -21.95 24.69 0.31
C GLY A 481 -22.86 25.88 0.68
N ALA A 482 -24.11 25.84 0.24
CA ALA A 482 -25.07 26.95 0.35
C ALA A 482 -25.34 27.45 1.79
N ALA A 483 -25.10 26.63 2.81
CA ALA A 483 -25.30 26.98 4.23
C ALA A 483 -24.06 27.61 4.87
N TYR A 484 -22.97 27.80 4.12
CA TYR A 484 -21.67 28.26 4.61
C TYR A 484 -21.19 29.49 3.86
N GLU A 485 -20.26 30.23 4.44
CA GLU A 485 -19.78 31.52 3.93
C GLU A 485 -18.58 31.37 2.98
N THR A 486 -17.62 30.51 3.35
CA THR A 486 -16.38 30.32 2.59
C THR A 486 -15.71 28.98 2.93
N LEU A 487 -14.72 28.61 2.15
CA LEU A 487 -13.76 27.56 2.49
C LEU A 487 -12.56 28.17 3.21
N LEU A 488 -12.03 27.46 4.21
CA LEU A 488 -10.77 27.76 4.88
C LEU A 488 -9.86 26.57 4.71
N THR A 489 -8.60 26.83 4.33
CA THR A 489 -7.56 25.82 4.25
C THR A 489 -6.44 26.13 5.23
N ALA A 490 -5.93 25.12 5.89
CA ALA A 490 -4.80 25.23 6.80
C ALA A 490 -3.79 24.13 6.49
N ASP A 491 -2.57 24.54 6.15
CA ASP A 491 -1.49 23.66 5.70
C ASP A 491 -0.28 23.77 6.64
N TYR A 492 0.33 22.64 6.97
CA TYR A 492 1.60 22.63 7.70
C TYR A 492 2.75 23.02 6.77
N SER A 493 3.42 24.12 7.08
CA SER A 493 4.58 24.50 6.29
C SER A 493 5.79 23.62 6.63
N GLN A 494 6.21 22.80 5.67
CA GLN A 494 7.45 22.01 5.75
C GLN A 494 7.51 21.07 6.97
N ILE A 495 6.41 20.43 7.32
CA ILE A 495 6.30 19.58 8.51
C ILE A 495 7.41 18.53 8.60
N GLU A 496 7.74 17.87 7.48
CA GLU A 496 8.80 16.85 7.44
C GLU A 496 10.17 17.43 7.83
N MET A 497 10.45 18.68 7.44
CA MET A 497 11.71 19.35 7.81
C MET A 497 11.72 19.81 9.26
N ARG A 498 10.56 20.19 9.80
CA ARG A 498 10.42 20.51 11.24
C ARG A 498 10.65 19.27 12.09
N ILE A 499 10.06 18.13 11.69
CA ILE A 499 10.29 16.83 12.33
C ILE A 499 11.78 16.44 12.22
N MET A 500 12.40 16.63 11.07
CA MET A 500 13.83 16.37 10.89
C MET A 500 14.66 17.23 11.86
N ALA A 501 14.39 18.53 11.97
CA ALA A 501 15.08 19.43 12.88
C ALA A 501 14.89 19.02 14.34
N ASP A 502 13.67 18.70 14.73
CA ASP A 502 13.35 18.23 16.09
C ASP A 502 14.07 16.93 16.45
N ARG A 503 13.96 15.93 15.57
CA ARG A 503 14.47 14.57 15.84
C ARG A 503 15.98 14.47 15.74
N SER A 504 16.63 15.26 14.87
CA SER A 504 18.09 15.34 14.78
C SER A 504 18.72 16.20 15.86
N GLU A 505 17.91 17.01 16.56
CA GLU A 505 18.41 18.01 17.54
C GLU A 505 19.47 18.94 16.94
N ASP A 506 19.37 19.23 15.64
CA ASP A 506 20.34 20.09 14.95
C ASP A 506 20.03 21.56 15.23
N ASP A 507 20.87 22.21 16.03
CA ASP A 507 20.71 23.62 16.44
C ASP A 507 20.58 24.55 15.24
N GLY A 508 21.30 24.25 14.14
CA GLY A 508 21.28 25.07 12.94
C GLY A 508 19.92 25.03 12.24
N LEU A 509 19.25 23.86 12.20
CA LEU A 509 17.90 23.75 11.63
C LEU A 509 16.85 24.33 12.58
N ILE A 510 16.98 24.08 13.89
CA ILE A 510 16.06 24.62 14.91
C ILE A 510 16.07 26.16 14.87
N GLU A 511 17.23 26.79 14.87
CA GLU A 511 17.37 28.24 14.74
C GLU A 511 16.81 28.79 13.44
N ALA A 512 17.00 28.06 12.34
CA ALA A 512 16.45 28.45 11.02
C ALA A 512 14.92 28.56 11.07
N PHE A 513 14.24 27.60 11.71
CA PHE A 513 12.79 27.67 11.91
C PHE A 513 12.37 28.74 12.92
N ALA A 514 13.09 28.89 14.02
CA ALA A 514 12.82 29.92 15.06
C ALA A 514 12.96 31.34 14.53
N SER A 515 13.78 31.56 13.50
CA SER A 515 14.01 32.89 12.90
C SER A 515 12.80 33.51 12.23
N GLY A 516 11.77 32.72 11.89
CA GLY A 516 10.59 33.16 11.14
C GLY A 516 10.85 33.56 9.69
N GLN A 517 12.06 33.36 9.16
CA GLN A 517 12.43 33.63 7.77
C GLN A 517 12.25 32.40 6.90
N ASP A 518 12.41 32.54 5.58
CA ASP A 518 12.33 31.40 4.66
C ASP A 518 13.40 30.35 4.98
N PHE A 519 12.95 29.20 5.45
CA PHE A 519 13.81 28.09 5.88
C PHE A 519 14.83 27.66 4.82
N HIS A 520 14.39 27.55 3.55
CA HIS A 520 15.29 27.12 2.47
C HIS A 520 16.33 28.21 2.14
N SER A 521 15.99 29.46 2.28
CA SER A 521 16.94 30.56 2.05
C SER A 521 17.97 30.64 3.17
N ILE A 522 17.58 30.47 4.43
CA ILE A 522 18.52 30.44 5.55
C ILE A 522 19.45 29.22 5.47
N THR A 523 18.89 28.05 5.18
CA THR A 523 19.68 26.84 5.00
C THR A 523 20.67 27.02 3.84
N ALA A 524 20.24 27.62 2.71
CA ALA A 524 21.12 27.93 1.59
C ALA A 524 22.23 28.91 1.96
N SER A 525 21.90 29.98 2.71
CA SER A 525 22.88 30.93 3.23
C SER A 525 23.97 30.25 4.05
N ARG A 526 23.58 29.30 4.90
CA ARG A 526 24.52 28.56 5.76
C ARG A 526 25.39 27.59 4.97
N VAL A 527 24.81 26.83 4.05
CA VAL A 527 25.51 25.82 3.23
C VAL A 527 26.50 26.49 2.27
N PHE A 528 26.05 27.51 1.54
CA PHE A 528 26.90 28.21 0.57
C PHE A 528 27.80 29.32 1.20
N GLY A 529 27.68 29.57 2.48
CA GLY A 529 28.46 30.58 3.18
C GLY A 529 28.25 32.02 2.68
N VAL A 530 27.04 32.34 2.19
CA VAL A 530 26.67 33.67 1.68
C VAL A 530 25.62 34.34 2.59
N PRO A 531 25.53 35.67 2.66
CA PRO A 531 24.46 36.34 3.36
C PRO A 531 23.09 35.96 2.81
N ALA A 532 22.03 35.97 3.64
CA ALA A 532 20.69 35.51 3.26
C ALA A 532 20.08 36.32 2.08
N ASP A 533 20.42 37.61 1.97
CA ASP A 533 20.02 38.50 0.87
C ASP A 533 20.77 38.23 -0.45
N ALA A 534 21.91 37.52 -0.38
CA ALA A 534 22.69 37.11 -1.53
C ALA A 534 22.32 35.68 -2.05
N VAL A 535 21.40 35.01 -1.38
CA VAL A 535 20.92 33.68 -1.81
C VAL A 535 20.12 33.79 -3.11
N THR A 536 20.64 33.19 -4.16
CA THR A 536 19.96 33.16 -5.46
C THR A 536 18.82 32.14 -5.48
N GLY A 537 17.86 32.33 -6.39
CA GLY A 537 16.78 31.34 -6.60
C GLY A 537 17.30 29.94 -6.94
N ALA A 538 18.43 29.82 -7.64
CA ALA A 538 19.08 28.56 -7.96
C ALA A 538 19.68 27.88 -6.71
N MET A 539 20.34 28.62 -5.82
CA MET A 539 20.84 28.12 -4.55
C MET A 539 19.70 27.60 -3.68
N ARG A 540 18.64 28.40 -3.54
CA ARG A 540 17.44 28.02 -2.80
C ARG A 540 16.79 26.74 -3.36
N ALA A 541 16.69 26.61 -4.68
CA ALA A 541 16.13 25.42 -5.32
C ALA A 541 17.00 24.17 -5.08
N LYS A 542 18.34 24.29 -5.16
CA LYS A 542 19.27 23.21 -4.84
C LYS A 542 19.08 22.71 -3.41
N ILE A 543 19.03 23.64 -2.43
CA ILE A 543 18.83 23.29 -1.02
C ILE A 543 17.43 22.72 -0.77
N LYS A 544 16.39 23.25 -1.41
CA LYS A 544 15.05 22.68 -1.33
C LYS A 544 15.03 21.22 -1.79
N ALA A 545 15.63 20.93 -2.93
CA ALA A 545 15.75 19.56 -3.46
C ALA A 545 16.55 18.66 -2.50
N MET A 546 17.59 19.19 -1.89
CA MET A 546 18.41 18.45 -0.93
C MET A 546 17.67 18.15 0.38
N ASN A 547 17.03 19.14 0.99
CA ASN A 547 16.28 18.97 2.23
C ASN A 547 15.23 17.84 2.10
N TYR A 548 14.42 17.88 1.04
CA TYR A 548 13.46 16.81 0.78
C TYR A 548 14.15 15.50 0.39
N GLY A 549 15.17 15.57 -0.45
CA GLY A 549 15.92 14.39 -0.87
C GLY A 549 16.52 13.60 0.29
N LEU A 550 17.09 14.28 1.29
CA LEU A 550 17.66 13.65 2.48
C LEU A 550 16.58 12.98 3.34
N ALA A 551 15.44 13.64 3.54
CA ALA A 551 14.30 13.05 4.24
C ALA A 551 13.80 11.76 3.59
N TYR A 552 13.96 11.64 2.26
CA TYR A 552 13.59 10.44 1.50
C TYR A 552 14.75 9.47 1.23
N GLY A 553 15.91 9.66 1.86
CA GLY A 553 17.07 8.79 1.68
C GLY A 553 17.69 8.85 0.29
N LEU A 554 17.66 10.02 -0.36
CA LEU A 554 18.19 10.22 -1.70
C LEU A 554 19.72 10.10 -1.70
N SER A 555 20.27 9.31 -2.61
CA SER A 555 21.71 9.24 -2.83
C SER A 555 22.23 10.41 -3.69
N ALA A 556 23.56 10.62 -3.69
CA ALA A 556 24.19 11.61 -4.59
C ALA A 556 23.82 11.39 -6.06
N PHE A 557 23.60 10.14 -6.49
CA PHE A 557 23.10 9.84 -7.83
C PHE A 557 21.65 10.35 -8.02
N GLY A 558 20.75 10.07 -7.08
CA GLY A 558 19.37 10.55 -7.15
C GLY A 558 19.30 12.08 -7.15
N LEU A 559 20.11 12.74 -6.30
CA LEU A 559 20.19 14.21 -6.25
C LEU A 559 20.74 14.78 -7.57
N SER A 560 21.75 14.16 -8.18
CA SER A 560 22.29 14.60 -9.47
C SER A 560 21.24 14.56 -10.58
N GLN A 561 20.41 13.50 -10.62
CA GLN A 561 19.32 13.38 -11.59
C GLN A 561 18.25 14.46 -11.36
N GLN A 562 17.87 14.70 -10.12
CA GLN A 562 16.83 15.68 -9.76
C GLN A 562 17.26 17.11 -10.08
N LEU A 563 18.52 17.45 -9.81
CA LEU A 563 19.07 18.79 -10.04
C LEU A 563 19.66 18.97 -11.45
N LYS A 564 19.78 17.89 -12.24
CA LYS A 564 20.43 17.86 -13.57
C LYS A 564 21.88 18.38 -13.50
N ILE A 565 22.63 17.95 -12.48
CA ILE A 565 24.06 18.27 -12.25
C ILE A 565 24.90 17.00 -12.25
N GLU A 566 26.22 17.15 -12.32
CA GLU A 566 27.15 16.03 -12.24
C GLU A 566 27.10 15.37 -10.85
N ARG A 567 27.31 14.03 -10.83
CA ARG A 567 27.27 13.25 -9.59
C ARG A 567 28.30 13.72 -8.55
N SER A 568 29.47 14.15 -9.01
CA SER A 568 30.53 14.71 -8.13
C SER A 568 30.09 16.02 -7.49
N GLU A 569 29.42 16.91 -8.23
CA GLU A 569 28.84 18.14 -7.72
C GLU A 569 27.75 17.85 -6.67
N ALA A 570 26.86 16.89 -6.95
CA ALA A 570 25.83 16.48 -6.01
C ALA A 570 26.42 15.89 -4.70
N ALA A 571 27.49 15.09 -4.82
CA ALA A 571 28.18 14.55 -3.65
C ALA A 571 28.85 15.66 -2.81
N GLY A 572 29.54 16.61 -3.45
CA GLY A 572 30.16 17.76 -2.76
C GLY A 572 29.09 18.61 -2.04
N LEU A 573 27.96 18.87 -2.68
CA LEU A 573 26.86 19.61 -2.08
C LEU A 573 26.26 18.90 -0.85
N MET A 574 26.15 17.57 -0.88
CA MET A 574 25.74 16.79 0.29
C MET A 574 26.76 16.84 1.42
N GLU A 575 28.06 16.82 1.09
CA GLU A 575 29.14 16.92 2.06
C GLU A 575 29.14 18.30 2.75
N GLU A 576 29.04 19.41 2.00
CA GLU A 576 28.88 20.77 2.51
C GLU A 576 27.65 20.91 3.42
N TYR A 577 26.54 20.28 3.04
CA TYR A 577 25.33 20.27 3.87
C TYR A 577 25.57 19.56 5.21
N PHE A 578 26.17 18.38 5.19
CA PHE A 578 26.43 17.60 6.42
C PHE A 578 27.57 18.15 7.27
N GLU A 579 28.46 18.98 6.71
CA GLU A 579 29.41 19.75 7.50
C GLU A 579 28.72 20.84 8.33
N ARG A 580 27.63 21.40 7.82
CA ARG A 580 26.84 22.44 8.50
C ARG A 580 25.77 21.86 9.44
N PHE A 581 25.21 20.74 9.08
CA PHE A 581 24.13 20.05 9.79
C PHE A 581 24.55 18.61 10.15
N GLY A 582 25.58 18.51 10.98
CA GLY A 582 26.20 17.23 11.34
C GLY A 582 25.25 16.32 12.12
N HIS A 583 24.41 16.87 12.99
CA HIS A 583 23.42 16.10 13.74
C HIS A 583 22.37 15.45 12.83
N VAL A 584 22.01 16.07 11.71
CA VAL A 584 21.15 15.44 10.70
C VAL A 584 21.79 14.17 10.14
N ARG A 585 23.08 14.23 9.77
CA ARG A 585 23.79 13.04 9.26
C ARG A 585 23.82 11.92 10.30
N ASP A 586 24.16 12.29 11.54
CA ASP A 586 24.29 11.32 12.62
C ASP A 586 22.93 10.67 12.93
N TYR A 587 21.86 11.45 12.96
CA TYR A 587 20.49 10.97 13.12
C TYR A 587 20.08 10.00 11.99
N LEU A 588 20.34 10.33 10.72
CA LEU A 588 20.03 9.46 9.59
C LEU A 588 20.80 8.13 9.66
N HIS A 589 22.08 8.17 10.07
CA HIS A 589 22.87 6.95 10.28
C HIS A 589 22.32 6.11 11.44
N GLU A 590 21.92 6.76 12.54
CA GLU A 590 21.38 6.09 13.72
C GLU A 590 20.05 5.39 13.42
N ILE A 591 19.15 6.02 12.64
CA ILE A 591 17.91 5.39 12.20
C ILE A 591 18.19 4.03 11.55
N VAL A 592 19.09 3.99 10.57
CA VAL A 592 19.40 2.76 9.83
C VAL A 592 20.08 1.74 10.74
N ALA A 593 21.02 2.16 11.57
CA ALA A 593 21.73 1.28 12.49
C ALA A 593 20.79 0.67 13.54
N THR A 594 19.89 1.48 14.09
CA THR A 594 18.88 1.01 15.04
C THR A 594 17.88 0.09 14.37
N ALA A 595 17.36 0.44 13.20
CA ALA A 595 16.43 -0.41 12.46
C ALA A 595 17.02 -1.77 12.06
N ARG A 596 18.32 -1.85 11.73
CA ARG A 596 19.00 -3.13 11.50
C ARG A 596 19.06 -4.02 12.74
N ARG A 597 19.14 -3.42 13.93
CA ARG A 597 19.22 -4.13 15.20
C ARG A 597 17.84 -4.53 15.71
N THR A 598 16.84 -3.66 15.59
CA THR A 598 15.49 -3.86 16.14
C THR A 598 14.53 -4.51 15.15
N GLY A 599 14.80 -4.43 13.83
CA GLY A 599 13.92 -4.88 12.76
C GLY A 599 12.87 -3.86 12.34
N TYR A 600 12.80 -2.68 12.98
CA TYR A 600 11.78 -1.66 12.68
C TYR A 600 12.31 -0.23 12.87
N THR A 601 11.56 0.73 12.33
CA THR A 601 11.65 2.16 12.66
C THR A 601 10.39 2.61 13.37
N GLU A 602 10.48 3.73 14.10
CA GLU A 602 9.40 4.24 14.96
C GLU A 602 9.18 5.73 14.74
N THR A 603 7.93 6.18 14.76
CA THR A 603 7.56 7.59 14.68
C THR A 603 7.58 8.26 16.06
N ILE A 604 7.26 9.58 16.09
CA ILE A 604 7.16 10.38 17.33
C ILE A 604 6.09 9.84 18.30
N LEU A 605 5.03 9.19 17.79
CA LEU A 605 3.96 8.57 18.60
C LEU A 605 4.09 7.05 18.72
N GLY A 606 5.24 6.46 18.35
CA GLY A 606 5.48 5.04 18.54
C GLY A 606 4.92 4.14 17.44
N ARG A 607 4.47 4.69 16.29
CA ARG A 607 4.08 3.90 15.14
C ARG A 607 5.28 3.17 14.58
N ARG A 608 5.20 1.84 14.42
CA ARG A 608 6.29 1.02 13.93
C ARG A 608 6.12 0.62 12.48
N ARG A 609 7.23 0.64 11.74
CA ARG A 609 7.35 0.05 10.42
C ARG A 609 8.42 -1.02 10.45
N TYR A 610 8.04 -2.27 10.23
CA TYR A 610 8.95 -3.40 10.20
C TYR A 610 9.65 -3.50 8.86
N LEU A 611 10.97 -3.80 8.86
CA LEU A 611 11.84 -3.75 7.69
C LEU A 611 12.77 -4.98 7.65
N PRO A 612 12.25 -6.17 7.42
CA PRO A 612 13.04 -7.41 7.45
C PRO A 612 14.16 -7.41 6.40
N ASP A 613 13.97 -6.73 5.26
CA ASP A 613 14.94 -6.66 4.18
C ASP A 613 16.21 -5.83 4.49
N LEU A 614 16.29 -5.13 5.64
CA LEU A 614 17.51 -4.43 6.07
C LEU A 614 18.71 -5.38 6.28
N THR A 615 18.46 -6.65 6.54
CA THR A 615 19.47 -7.70 6.72
C THR A 615 19.59 -8.62 5.50
N SER A 616 18.89 -8.33 4.41
CA SER A 616 18.88 -9.14 3.19
C SER A 616 20.29 -9.23 2.56
N SER A 617 20.66 -10.42 2.10
CA SER A 617 21.87 -10.63 1.31
C SER A 617 21.77 -9.98 -0.08
N ASN A 618 20.55 -9.75 -0.58
CA ASN A 618 20.31 -9.04 -1.83
C ASN A 618 20.53 -7.53 -1.63
N ARG A 619 21.56 -6.99 -2.28
CA ARG A 619 21.93 -5.59 -2.18
C ARG A 619 20.79 -4.63 -2.56
N GLN A 620 20.04 -4.93 -3.62
CA GLN A 620 18.94 -4.06 -4.08
C GLN A 620 17.79 -3.99 -3.08
N ARG A 621 17.40 -5.13 -2.50
CA ARG A 621 16.39 -5.18 -1.43
C ARG A 621 16.85 -4.42 -0.20
N ARG A 622 18.09 -4.63 0.22
CA ARG A 622 18.67 -3.94 1.37
C ARG A 622 18.71 -2.42 1.18
N GLU A 623 19.18 -1.92 0.02
CA GLU A 623 19.20 -0.48 -0.28
C GLU A 623 17.76 0.11 -0.34
N MET A 624 16.78 -0.66 -0.78
CA MET A 624 15.39 -0.24 -0.79
C MET A 624 14.82 -0.16 0.64
N ALA A 625 15.14 -1.14 1.49
CA ALA A 625 14.76 -1.13 2.91
C ALA A 625 15.45 0.00 3.68
N GLU A 626 16.70 0.33 3.39
CA GLU A 626 17.41 1.48 3.98
C GLU A 626 16.73 2.81 3.66
N ARG A 627 16.32 3.02 2.41
CA ARG A 627 15.52 4.21 2.04
C ARG A 627 14.17 4.24 2.74
N ALA A 628 13.51 3.10 2.85
CA ALA A 628 12.26 2.98 3.59
C ALA A 628 12.46 3.27 5.09
N ALA A 629 13.58 2.85 5.68
CA ALA A 629 13.94 3.14 7.06
C ALA A 629 14.14 4.63 7.33
N LEU A 630 14.78 5.35 6.41
CA LEU A 630 15.00 6.79 6.53
C LEU A 630 13.72 7.60 6.40
N ASN A 631 12.84 7.20 5.46
CA ASN A 631 11.60 7.93 5.18
C ASN A 631 10.52 7.71 6.24
N ALA A 632 10.37 6.49 6.76
CA ALA A 632 9.23 6.11 7.58
C ALA A 632 9.09 6.90 8.89
N PRO A 633 10.14 7.20 9.68
CA PRO A 633 10.01 7.98 10.90
C PRO A 633 9.55 9.42 10.64
N ILE A 634 10.03 10.03 9.58
CA ILE A 634 9.75 11.44 9.26
C ILE A 634 8.35 11.57 8.69
N GLN A 635 8.05 10.81 7.63
CA GLN A 635 6.75 10.83 6.98
C GLN A 635 5.62 10.29 7.88
N GLY A 636 5.94 9.26 8.67
CA GLY A 636 4.99 8.70 9.62
C GLY A 636 4.70 9.65 10.79
N SER A 637 5.72 10.35 11.29
CA SER A 637 5.50 11.39 12.33
C SER A 637 4.65 12.55 11.80
N ALA A 638 4.83 12.97 10.55
CA ALA A 638 3.96 13.97 9.92
C ALA A 638 2.51 13.48 9.86
N ALA A 639 2.29 12.20 9.52
CA ALA A 639 0.97 11.60 9.53
C ALA A 639 0.36 11.53 10.94
N ASP A 640 1.16 11.21 11.95
CA ASP A 640 0.71 11.20 13.35
C ASP A 640 0.31 12.60 13.81
N VAL A 641 1.13 13.62 13.52
CA VAL A 641 0.83 15.01 13.88
C VAL A 641 -0.49 15.50 13.30
N ILE A 642 -0.73 15.26 12.00
CA ILE A 642 -1.99 15.71 11.37
C ILE A 642 -3.20 14.96 11.91
N LYS A 643 -3.07 13.67 12.23
CA LYS A 643 -4.13 12.88 12.85
C LYS A 643 -4.52 13.42 14.22
N VAL A 644 -3.55 13.74 15.07
CA VAL A 644 -3.81 14.38 16.37
C VAL A 644 -4.45 15.74 16.17
N ALA A 645 -3.95 16.55 15.23
CA ALA A 645 -4.54 17.85 14.91
C ALA A 645 -6.02 17.72 14.48
N MET A 646 -6.36 16.72 13.66
CA MET A 646 -7.73 16.45 13.24
C MET A 646 -8.63 16.14 14.44
N LEU A 647 -8.18 15.30 15.36
CA LEU A 647 -8.91 14.96 16.59
C LEU A 647 -9.12 16.17 17.48
N ASP A 648 -8.06 16.96 17.69
CA ASP A 648 -8.11 18.13 18.54
C ASP A 648 -9.00 19.24 17.97
N VAL A 649 -8.96 19.44 16.65
CA VAL A 649 -9.82 20.40 15.96
C VAL A 649 -11.28 19.96 16.04
N GLU A 650 -11.61 18.71 15.74
CA GLU A 650 -12.98 18.19 15.80
C GLU A 650 -13.56 18.34 17.21
N ALA A 651 -12.80 17.91 18.23
CA ALA A 651 -13.20 18.07 19.63
C ALA A 651 -13.36 19.55 20.03
N ALA A 652 -12.55 20.44 19.50
CA ALA A 652 -12.63 21.87 19.80
C ALA A 652 -13.82 22.52 19.08
N LEU A 653 -14.15 22.13 17.85
CA LEU A 653 -15.36 22.58 17.14
C LEU A 653 -16.61 22.21 17.95
N ALA A 654 -16.70 20.97 18.39
CA ALA A 654 -17.84 20.48 19.20
C ALA A 654 -17.95 21.22 20.55
N ARG A 655 -16.84 21.38 21.28
CA ARG A 655 -16.82 22.08 22.58
C ARG A 655 -17.22 23.55 22.51
N ASN A 656 -16.90 24.22 21.42
CA ASN A 656 -17.23 25.62 21.19
C ASN A 656 -18.60 25.80 20.51
N GLY A 657 -19.29 24.72 20.17
CA GLY A 657 -20.61 24.76 19.52
C GLY A 657 -20.57 25.40 18.13
N LEU A 658 -19.42 25.30 17.42
CA LEU A 658 -19.27 25.82 16.07
C LEU A 658 -20.01 24.94 15.06
N ARG A 659 -20.63 25.59 14.09
CA ARG A 659 -21.29 24.93 12.95
C ARG A 659 -20.37 24.73 11.77
N SER A 660 -19.22 25.41 11.76
CA SER A 660 -18.12 25.17 10.83
C SER A 660 -17.63 23.73 10.97
N ARG A 661 -17.19 23.11 9.88
CA ARG A 661 -16.85 21.71 9.88
C ARG A 661 -15.62 21.39 9.01
N MET A 662 -14.89 20.35 9.36
CA MET A 662 -13.81 19.81 8.58
C MET A 662 -14.36 18.96 7.44
N LEU A 663 -13.84 19.15 6.22
CA LEU A 663 -14.31 18.45 5.01
C LEU A 663 -13.29 17.46 4.48
N LEU A 664 -12.05 17.92 4.31
CA LEU A 664 -11.00 17.14 3.67
C LEU A 664 -9.67 17.24 4.42
N GLN A 665 -8.92 16.17 4.32
CA GLN A 665 -7.49 16.11 4.60
C GLN A 665 -6.77 15.77 3.29
N VAL A 666 -5.86 16.65 2.85
CA VAL A 666 -5.09 16.49 1.61
C VAL A 666 -3.61 16.68 1.92
N HIS A 667 -2.83 15.60 1.93
CA HIS A 667 -1.42 15.60 2.36
C HIS A 667 -1.22 16.18 3.76
N ASP A 668 -0.72 17.39 3.89
CA ASP A 668 -0.46 18.08 5.16
C ASP A 668 -1.47 19.24 5.40
N GLU A 669 -2.56 19.29 4.62
CA GLU A 669 -3.59 20.35 4.60
C GLU A 669 -4.93 19.82 5.11
N LEU A 670 -5.63 20.65 5.89
CA LEU A 670 -7.04 20.47 6.31
C LEU A 670 -7.91 21.52 5.62
N VAL A 671 -9.06 21.10 5.11
CA VAL A 671 -10.05 21.96 4.43
C VAL A 671 -11.33 22.00 5.25
N PHE A 672 -11.86 23.19 5.48
CA PHE A 672 -13.05 23.45 6.27
C PHE A 672 -14.10 24.23 5.51
N GLU A 673 -15.38 23.99 5.81
CA GLU A 673 -16.48 24.92 5.52
C GLU A 673 -16.70 25.83 6.73
N VAL A 674 -16.72 27.12 6.48
CA VAL A 674 -16.87 28.16 7.50
C VAL A 674 -18.31 28.59 7.57
N ALA A 675 -18.97 28.42 8.71
CA ALA A 675 -20.32 28.95 8.91
C ALA A 675 -20.31 30.48 9.07
N ALA A 676 -21.41 31.11 8.70
CA ALA A 676 -21.52 32.57 8.74
C ALA A 676 -21.23 33.14 10.13
N GLY A 677 -20.26 34.06 10.17
CA GLY A 677 -19.83 34.74 11.40
C GLY A 677 -18.82 33.95 12.26
N GLU A 678 -18.38 32.75 11.86
CA GLU A 678 -17.45 31.92 12.64
C GLU A 678 -15.99 32.01 12.17
N ARG A 679 -15.68 32.77 11.10
CA ARG A 679 -14.37 32.76 10.42
C ARG A 679 -13.21 33.03 11.36
N GLU A 680 -13.25 34.13 12.12
CA GLU A 680 -12.14 34.53 12.99
C GLU A 680 -11.94 33.50 14.12
N GLN A 681 -13.03 33.00 14.67
CA GLN A 681 -12.99 31.99 15.74
C GLN A 681 -12.43 30.67 15.23
N LEU A 682 -12.88 30.23 14.05
CA LEU A 682 -12.40 29.00 13.41
C LEU A 682 -10.90 29.11 13.08
N GLU A 683 -10.46 30.23 12.48
CA GLU A 683 -9.06 30.45 12.13
C GLU A 683 -8.16 30.39 13.37
N ALA A 684 -8.55 31.06 14.44
CA ALA A 684 -7.82 31.05 15.70
C ALA A 684 -7.74 29.65 16.32
N LEU A 685 -8.88 28.92 16.31
CA LEU A 685 -8.97 27.55 16.81
C LEU A 685 -8.11 26.58 16.02
N VAL A 686 -8.21 26.60 14.69
CA VAL A 686 -7.45 25.70 13.81
C VAL A 686 -5.95 25.98 13.95
N ARG A 687 -5.54 27.25 13.97
CA ARG A 687 -4.15 27.66 14.17
C ARG A 687 -3.60 27.17 15.51
N ASP A 688 -4.39 27.29 16.58
CA ASP A 688 -4.00 26.82 17.91
C ASP A 688 -3.85 25.30 17.93
N LYS A 689 -4.86 24.55 17.46
CA LYS A 689 -4.86 23.08 17.54
C LYS A 689 -3.83 22.45 16.62
N MET A 690 -3.68 22.92 15.39
CA MET A 690 -2.64 22.43 14.47
C MET A 690 -1.24 22.83 15.00
N GLY A 691 -1.05 24.03 15.54
CA GLY A 691 0.23 24.49 16.04
C GLY A 691 0.71 23.76 17.30
N HIS A 692 -0.19 23.15 18.06
CA HIS A 692 0.11 22.48 19.33
C HIS A 692 -0.30 21.01 19.36
N ALA A 693 -0.52 20.38 18.21
CA ALA A 693 -0.92 18.99 18.13
C ALA A 693 0.11 18.04 18.76
N VAL A 694 1.38 18.33 18.60
CA VAL A 694 2.49 17.58 19.22
C VAL A 694 3.55 18.57 19.66
N GLU A 695 4.10 18.36 20.86
CA GLU A 695 5.19 19.21 21.38
C GLU A 695 6.50 18.92 20.64
N MET A 696 7.10 19.95 20.03
CA MET A 696 8.36 19.89 19.31
C MET A 696 9.24 21.10 19.67
N ARG A 697 10.57 20.98 19.51
CA ARG A 697 11.53 22.07 19.71
C ARG A 697 11.43 23.19 18.67
N VAL A 698 10.74 22.94 17.58
CA VAL A 698 10.51 23.88 16.47
C VAL A 698 9.04 24.33 16.48
N PRO A 699 8.78 25.62 16.17
CA PRO A 699 7.42 26.15 16.17
C PRO A 699 6.55 25.52 15.06
#